data_99bc0723ad9545f4b8bfbe9af81e2fae
#
_entry.id   99bc0723ad9545f4b8bfbe9af81e2fae
#
_cell.length_a   1.000
_cell.length_b   1.000
_cell.length_c   1.000
_cell.angle_alpha   90.00
_cell.angle_beta   90.00
_cell.angle_gamma   90.00
#
_symmetry.space_group_name_H-M   'P 1'
#
loop_
_entity.id
_entity.type
_entity.pdbx_description
1 polymer ?
#
loop_
_entity_poly.entity_id
_entity_poly.type
_entity_poly.pdbx_seq_one_letter_code
_entity_poly.pdbx_strand_id
1 'polypeptide(L)'
;MFQRLCFRFFRRIDLVAAALCVVLGSASVAAQQGAVDGEWHAYGADNGATKYSPLDQINADNVDDLRIAWTRRTVDQSILDVVPDLGYGNGNRATPLMVDGILYAPNAVGLVEAFNPGTGETVWVQQPYDNDPRSYRGAGTRGVAYWADGDEERIIVQRGEWMYALHPKTGELFRDFGDNGRVDLTTGLSEGARYRWGSAPTVVRDVIVLGQSMSDTFVTKEDIRGDVRAFDVRTGELRWLFHTIPQAGEFGTDSWGDNSWEFSGHAPVWSLFAADEDLGYVYMPTSSATNDMYGGHRPGDNLFTQSIVCVNAETGERVWHYQLVHHGLWDYDIPAAPILMDITVDGRDIQAVVQITKQAFAFAFDRVTGEPIWPIEERPVPQGGAPGEATSPTQPFPTKPPAFDRQGATVENLIDFTPELREEALAIAERYTIGPMFTPPSVKGDGPNDNQGTIQLPGSQGGADIQGAAFDPETSYLYVPSITSPFVADIVEGNPDRTNLNFVKGNRRWIGGPRGLPLFKPPYGRITAIDMTTGDFVWQVPNGFGPTNHPAIRDLNLGRLGSPGRPGPLLTKSLLFVGEGSDVGVGVQGGGRVPADMPLSIVTNYGEPWFRAYDKATGDVVWEMELAAGTTGVPMTYLYDGKQFIVVPIGGLDVPGQWIALSLP
;
A
#
# COMPACT_ATOMS: atom_id res chain seq x y z
N MET A 1 56.98 73.76 24.45
CA MET A 1 56.56 74.96 25.21
C MET A 1 55.12 74.80 25.51
N PHE A 2 54.87 74.76 26.85
CA PHE A 2 53.59 74.81 27.56
C PHE A 2 52.49 73.87 27.17
N GLN A 3 52.18 72.81 27.88
CA GLN A 3 51.70 72.69 29.27
C GLN A 3 50.22 73.06 29.41
N ARG A 4 49.55 71.98 29.91
CA ARG A 4 48.62 71.93 31.06
C ARG A 4 47.14 72.26 30.77
N LEU A 5 46.32 71.46 31.14
CA LEU A 5 45.66 70.94 32.37
C LEU A 5 44.18 71.31 32.30
N CYS A 6 43.22 70.53 32.49
CA CYS A 6 42.60 69.99 33.69
C CYS A 6 41.21 69.36 33.37
N PHE A 7 41.04 68.23 33.87
CA PHE A 7 40.11 67.71 34.90
C PHE A 7 38.63 67.63 34.61
N ARG A 8 38.24 66.30 34.57
CA ARG A 8 37.12 65.69 35.27
C ARG A 8 35.70 66.14 34.91
N PHE A 9 34.94 65.18 34.40
CA PHE A 9 33.79 64.62 35.12
C PHE A 9 33.49 63.21 34.61
N PHE A 10 33.60 62.21 35.49
CA PHE A 10 33.13 60.83 35.35
C PHE A 10 31.61 60.83 35.25
N ARG A 11 31.05 60.18 34.24
CA ARG A 11 29.82 59.44 34.31
C ARG A 11 30.00 58.07 33.68
N ARG A 12 30.01 57.09 34.57
CA ARG A 12 29.87 55.69 34.20
C ARG A 12 28.55 55.51 33.41
N ILE A 13 28.62 55.06 32.19
CA ILE A 13 27.54 54.41 31.50
C ILE A 13 28.00 52.95 31.42
N ASP A 14 27.42 52.14 32.28
CA ASP A 14 27.53 50.69 32.18
C ASP A 14 26.88 50.23 30.86
N LEU A 15 27.71 49.92 29.90
CA LEU A 15 27.33 49.17 28.68
C LEU A 15 27.10 47.73 29.12
N VAL A 16 25.89 47.41 29.53
CA VAL A 16 25.39 46.02 29.50
C VAL A 16 25.29 45.62 28.02
N ALA A 17 26.33 45.02 27.53
CA ALA A 17 26.26 44.24 26.28
C ALA A 17 25.38 43.04 26.55
N ALA A 18 24.08 43.17 26.33
CA ALA A 18 23.18 42.05 26.17
C ALA A 18 23.59 41.33 24.88
N ALA A 19 24.45 40.34 25.03
CA ALA A 19 24.62 39.31 23.97
C ALA A 19 23.28 38.61 23.82
N LEU A 20 22.47 39.07 22.88
CA LEU A 20 21.34 38.33 22.35
C LEU A 20 21.96 37.17 21.56
N CYS A 21 22.24 36.05 22.23
CA CYS A 21 22.36 34.77 21.54
C CYS A 21 21.01 34.51 20.90
N VAL A 22 20.84 34.95 19.68
CA VAL A 22 19.86 34.33 18.77
C VAL A 22 20.37 32.91 18.60
N VAL A 23 19.90 32.02 19.44
CA VAL A 23 19.84 30.60 19.14
C VAL A 23 18.85 30.57 17.97
N LEU A 24 19.41 30.67 16.76
CA LEU A 24 18.79 30.04 15.58
C LEU A 24 18.81 28.56 15.90
N GLY A 25 17.81 28.11 16.67
CA GLY A 25 17.39 26.76 16.57
C GLY A 25 17.06 26.59 15.10
N SER A 26 17.92 25.88 14.36
CA SER A 26 17.46 25.13 13.23
C SER A 26 16.32 24.29 13.81
N ALA A 27 15.08 24.76 13.68
CA ALA A 27 13.97 23.86 13.61
C ALA A 27 14.38 22.93 12.44
N SER A 28 14.90 21.78 12.76
CA SER A 28 14.87 20.67 11.82
C SER A 28 13.39 20.61 11.45
N VAL A 29 13.09 20.98 10.21
CA VAL A 29 11.78 20.77 9.66
C VAL A 29 11.62 19.25 9.73
N ALA A 30 10.88 18.81 10.75
CA ALA A 30 10.67 17.41 10.96
C ALA A 30 9.82 16.97 9.77
N ALA A 31 10.33 16.03 8.99
CA ALA A 31 9.49 15.32 8.05
C ALA A 31 8.23 14.83 8.74
N GLN A 32 7.21 14.60 7.98
CA GLN A 32 5.94 14.08 8.48
C GLN A 32 6.21 12.90 9.42
N GLN A 33 5.98 13.11 10.71
CA GLN A 33 6.33 12.17 11.77
C GLN A 33 5.08 11.56 12.40
N GLY A 34 4.06 11.33 11.60
CA GLY A 34 2.82 10.71 12.02
C GLY A 34 1.67 11.70 12.25
N ALA A 35 0.63 11.19 12.85
CA ALA A 35 -0.55 11.95 13.24
C ALA A 35 -0.20 13.03 14.26
N VAL A 36 -0.80 14.20 14.11
CA VAL A 36 -0.58 15.37 14.99
C VAL A 36 -1.85 15.70 15.76
N ASP A 37 -1.71 16.31 16.93
CA ASP A 37 -2.80 16.85 17.77
C ASP A 37 -3.93 15.84 18.08
N GLY A 38 -3.65 14.53 17.96
CA GLY A 38 -4.64 13.47 18.16
C GLY A 38 -5.60 13.29 17.00
N GLU A 39 -5.28 13.81 15.83
CA GLU A 39 -6.06 13.68 14.60
C GLU A 39 -5.43 12.68 13.61
N TRP A 40 -6.06 12.49 12.42
CA TRP A 40 -5.60 11.56 11.39
C TRP A 40 -5.95 12.11 10.00
N HIS A 41 -5.04 12.88 9.41
CA HIS A 41 -5.33 13.73 8.25
C HIS A 41 -5.15 13.06 6.88
N ALA A 42 -4.49 11.92 6.81
CA ALA A 42 -4.29 11.17 5.59
C ALA A 42 -4.51 9.66 5.81
N TYR A 43 -4.63 8.88 4.75
CA TYR A 43 -4.79 7.42 4.82
C TYR A 43 -3.74 6.76 5.72
N GLY A 44 -2.51 7.20 5.65
CA GLY A 44 -1.37 6.68 6.39
C GLY A 44 -0.97 7.53 7.61
N ALA A 45 -1.87 8.20 8.27
CA ALA A 45 -1.71 9.20 9.31
C ALA A 45 -1.27 10.57 8.77
N ASP A 46 -0.24 10.58 7.96
CA ASP A 46 0.34 11.72 7.27
C ASP A 46 0.59 11.39 5.78
N ASN A 47 1.03 12.38 5.01
CA ASN A 47 1.41 12.18 3.60
C ASN A 47 2.70 11.36 3.42
N GLY A 48 3.47 11.15 4.49
CA GLY A 48 4.62 10.25 4.52
C GLY A 48 4.27 8.79 4.75
N ALA A 49 2.99 8.46 4.94
CA ALA A 49 2.46 7.11 5.14
C ALA A 49 3.06 6.35 6.35
N THR A 50 3.41 7.07 7.43
CA THR A 50 4.07 6.51 8.61
C THR A 50 3.19 5.55 9.40
N LYS A 51 1.86 5.72 9.36
CA LYS A 51 0.85 5.00 10.17
C LYS A 51 1.13 5.04 11.67
N TYR A 52 1.75 6.13 12.10
CA TYR A 52 2.14 6.38 13.48
C TYR A 52 1.29 7.49 14.10
N SER A 53 0.96 7.31 15.38
CA SER A 53 0.38 8.35 16.23
C SER A 53 1.11 8.38 17.58
N PRO A 54 1.48 9.56 18.09
CA PRO A 54 2.14 9.70 19.40
C PRO A 54 1.19 9.47 20.58
N LEU A 55 -0.08 9.11 20.34
CA LEU A 55 -1.03 8.81 21.40
C LEU A 55 -0.60 7.60 22.23
N ASP A 56 -0.75 7.69 23.56
CA ASP A 56 -0.31 6.70 24.55
C ASP A 56 -1.33 6.49 25.69
N GLN A 57 -2.55 6.97 25.53
CA GLN A 57 -3.61 6.70 26.52
C GLN A 57 -3.92 5.20 26.59
N ILE A 58 -3.89 4.52 25.44
CA ILE A 58 -3.95 3.05 25.33
C ILE A 58 -2.53 2.54 25.24
N ASN A 59 -2.10 1.76 26.23
CA ASN A 59 -0.74 1.25 26.37
C ASN A 59 -0.74 -0.18 26.97
N ALA A 60 0.44 -0.77 27.20
CA ALA A 60 0.57 -2.15 27.69
C ALA A 60 -0.06 -2.38 29.07
N ASP A 61 -0.17 -1.34 29.92
CA ASP A 61 -0.72 -1.48 31.28
C ASP A 61 -2.25 -1.54 31.31
N ASN A 62 -2.94 -1.12 30.24
CA ASN A 62 -4.41 -0.98 30.21
C ASN A 62 -5.09 -1.52 28.94
N VAL A 63 -4.34 -2.03 27.98
CA VAL A 63 -4.88 -2.54 26.71
C VAL A 63 -5.90 -3.69 26.94
N ASP A 64 -5.80 -4.44 28.04
CA ASP A 64 -6.76 -5.49 28.43
C ASP A 64 -8.15 -4.93 28.73
N ASP A 65 -8.25 -3.65 29.03
CA ASP A 65 -9.51 -2.96 29.30
C ASP A 65 -10.21 -2.43 28.04
N LEU A 66 -9.63 -2.60 26.86
CA LEU A 66 -10.25 -2.19 25.61
C LEU A 66 -11.62 -2.84 25.39
N ARG A 67 -12.58 -2.02 24.97
CA ARG A 67 -13.96 -2.45 24.66
C ARG A 67 -14.40 -1.83 23.34
N ILE A 68 -15.36 -2.47 22.68
CA ILE A 68 -16.04 -1.88 21.53
C ILE A 68 -16.89 -0.70 22.03
N ALA A 69 -16.52 0.51 21.62
CA ALA A 69 -17.26 1.73 21.93
C ALA A 69 -18.46 1.90 21.00
N TRP A 70 -18.25 1.69 19.70
CA TRP A 70 -19.32 1.73 18.70
C TRP A 70 -18.97 0.86 17.49
N THR A 71 -19.98 0.53 16.70
CA THR A 71 -19.87 -0.13 15.40
C THR A 71 -20.70 0.63 14.39
N ARG A 72 -20.19 0.75 13.14
CA ARG A 72 -20.87 1.40 12.05
C ARG A 72 -20.75 0.57 10.77
N ARG A 73 -21.87 0.31 10.10
CA ARG A 73 -21.87 -0.30 8.76
C ARG A 73 -21.27 0.65 7.74
N THR A 74 -20.68 0.09 6.66
CA THR A 74 -20.08 0.87 5.58
C THR A 74 -21.07 1.55 4.65
N VAL A 75 -22.35 1.36 4.80
CA VAL A 75 -23.40 2.06 4.07
C VAL A 75 -24.43 2.56 5.06
N ASP A 76 -24.64 3.86 5.08
CA ASP A 76 -25.61 4.49 5.98
C ASP A 76 -27.04 4.03 5.68
N GLN A 77 -27.86 3.95 6.72
CA GLN A 77 -29.26 3.50 6.62
C GLN A 77 -30.08 4.42 5.68
N SER A 78 -29.80 5.72 5.66
CA SER A 78 -30.50 6.67 4.77
C SER A 78 -30.37 6.34 3.29
N ILE A 79 -29.23 5.75 2.89
CA ILE A 79 -29.02 5.27 1.51
C ILE A 79 -29.88 4.02 1.26
N LEU A 80 -29.90 3.09 2.21
CA LEU A 80 -30.68 1.85 2.09
C LEU A 80 -32.19 2.10 2.11
N ASP A 81 -32.63 3.17 2.75
CA ASP A 81 -34.03 3.60 2.73
C ASP A 81 -34.46 4.11 1.35
N VAL A 82 -33.53 4.71 0.58
CA VAL A 82 -33.75 5.16 -0.80
C VAL A 82 -33.61 4.01 -1.82
N VAL A 83 -32.64 3.11 -1.59
CA VAL A 83 -32.34 1.97 -2.48
C VAL A 83 -32.24 0.68 -1.65
N PRO A 84 -33.38 0.08 -1.26
CA PRO A 84 -33.39 -1.08 -0.37
C PRO A 84 -32.70 -2.33 -0.94
N ASP A 85 -32.60 -2.45 -2.26
CA ASP A 85 -31.93 -3.55 -2.98
C ASP A 85 -30.49 -3.22 -3.41
N LEU A 86 -29.86 -2.22 -2.78
CA LEU A 86 -28.51 -1.80 -3.10
C LEU A 86 -27.53 -2.94 -2.80
N GLY A 87 -26.96 -3.52 -3.86
CA GLY A 87 -25.86 -4.47 -3.74
C GLY A 87 -24.54 -3.74 -3.49
N TYR A 88 -23.82 -4.10 -2.43
CA TYR A 88 -22.47 -3.61 -2.14
C TYR A 88 -21.60 -4.72 -1.57
N GLY A 89 -20.27 -4.54 -1.67
CA GLY A 89 -19.32 -5.55 -1.20
C GLY A 89 -19.20 -5.57 0.33
N ASN A 90 -18.91 -6.75 0.87
CA ASN A 90 -18.67 -6.93 2.31
C ASN A 90 -17.28 -6.46 2.75
N GLY A 91 -16.38 -6.14 1.82
CA GLY A 91 -15.03 -5.68 2.16
C GLY A 91 -14.98 -4.18 2.41
N ASN A 92 -14.62 -3.77 3.62
CA ASN A 92 -14.36 -2.38 3.96
C ASN A 92 -12.85 -2.11 3.92
N ARG A 93 -12.37 -1.38 2.90
CA ARG A 93 -10.95 -1.06 2.75
C ARG A 93 -10.60 0.37 3.16
N ALA A 94 -11.61 1.14 3.55
CA ALA A 94 -11.44 2.55 3.85
C ALA A 94 -10.89 2.76 5.26
N THR A 95 -9.86 3.60 5.36
CA THR A 95 -9.41 4.19 6.61
C THR A 95 -10.04 5.58 6.72
N PRO A 96 -10.82 5.87 7.77
CA PRO A 96 -11.38 7.21 7.97
C PRO A 96 -10.29 8.25 8.20
N LEU A 97 -10.55 9.51 7.84
CA LEU A 97 -9.80 10.66 8.36
C LEU A 97 -10.48 11.17 9.62
N MET A 98 -9.70 11.69 10.56
CA MET A 98 -10.17 12.44 11.74
C MET A 98 -9.68 13.87 11.62
N VAL A 99 -10.59 14.80 11.41
CA VAL A 99 -10.29 16.23 11.23
C VAL A 99 -11.34 17.05 11.95
N ASP A 100 -10.92 18.00 12.76
CA ASP A 100 -11.79 18.96 13.47
C ASP A 100 -12.97 18.30 14.20
N GLY A 101 -12.71 17.13 14.83
CA GLY A 101 -13.73 16.40 15.60
C GLY A 101 -14.78 15.68 14.77
N ILE A 102 -14.52 15.40 13.50
CA ILE A 102 -15.40 14.64 12.59
C ILE A 102 -14.60 13.54 11.89
N LEU A 103 -15.19 12.36 11.76
CA LEU A 103 -14.65 11.28 10.94
C LEU A 103 -15.22 11.33 9.53
N TYR A 104 -14.36 11.20 8.52
CA TYR A 104 -14.72 11.19 7.09
C TYR A 104 -14.25 9.90 6.45
N ALA A 105 -15.12 9.18 5.76
CA ALA A 105 -14.73 8.00 5.00
C ALA A 105 -15.61 7.79 3.76
N PRO A 106 -15.09 7.21 2.67
CA PRO A 106 -15.92 6.71 1.60
C PRO A 106 -16.61 5.42 2.05
N ASN A 107 -17.89 5.29 1.78
CA ASN A 107 -18.64 4.09 2.07
C ASN A 107 -18.43 2.99 1.00
N ALA A 108 -19.07 1.83 1.17
CA ALA A 108 -18.90 0.69 0.25
C ALA A 108 -19.36 0.95 -1.19
N VAL A 109 -20.10 2.03 -1.45
CA VAL A 109 -20.49 2.47 -2.80
C VAL A 109 -19.77 3.75 -3.26
N GLY A 110 -18.79 4.22 -2.47
CA GLY A 110 -17.90 5.33 -2.82
C GLY A 110 -18.46 6.72 -2.53
N LEU A 111 -19.59 6.85 -1.85
CA LEU A 111 -20.08 8.13 -1.34
C LEU A 111 -19.40 8.45 -0.01
N VAL A 112 -19.10 9.71 0.26
CA VAL A 112 -18.49 10.13 1.52
C VAL A 112 -19.54 10.20 2.61
N GLU A 113 -19.19 9.70 3.78
CA GLU A 113 -19.97 9.85 5.00
C GLU A 113 -19.13 10.57 6.05
N ALA A 114 -19.73 11.55 6.72
CA ALA A 114 -19.20 12.17 7.94
C ALA A 114 -19.96 11.64 9.13
N PHE A 115 -19.23 11.28 10.19
CA PHE A 115 -19.83 10.71 11.38
C PHE A 115 -19.10 11.10 12.67
N ASN A 116 -19.84 11.06 13.77
CA ASN A 116 -19.35 11.46 15.09
C ASN A 116 -18.28 10.47 15.60
N PRO A 117 -17.11 10.93 16.03
CA PRO A 117 -16.03 10.06 16.49
C PRO A 117 -16.33 9.28 17.77
N GLY A 118 -17.16 9.84 18.66
CA GLY A 118 -17.50 9.20 19.94
C GLY A 118 -18.61 8.16 19.86
N THR A 119 -19.51 8.24 18.84
CA THR A 119 -20.71 7.41 18.75
C THR A 119 -20.85 6.65 17.43
N GLY A 120 -20.13 7.05 16.37
CA GLY A 120 -20.31 6.51 15.03
C GLY A 120 -21.61 6.95 14.34
N GLU A 121 -22.37 7.87 14.95
CA GLU A 121 -23.62 8.40 14.37
C GLU A 121 -23.35 9.32 13.18
N THR A 122 -24.21 9.26 12.19
CA THR A 122 -24.09 10.06 10.97
C THR A 122 -24.25 11.55 11.24
N VAL A 123 -23.30 12.36 10.75
CA VAL A 123 -23.41 13.82 10.68
C VAL A 123 -24.01 14.22 9.34
N TRP A 124 -23.45 13.73 8.24
CA TRP A 124 -24.00 13.87 6.90
C TRP A 124 -23.56 12.74 5.97
N VAL A 125 -24.29 12.55 4.86
CA VAL A 125 -23.98 11.61 3.79
C VAL A 125 -24.01 12.35 2.46
N GLN A 126 -22.93 12.21 1.68
CA GLN A 126 -22.88 12.76 0.33
C GLN A 126 -24.03 12.24 -0.52
N GLN A 127 -24.77 13.15 -1.13
CA GLN A 127 -25.80 12.79 -2.10
C GLN A 127 -25.19 12.51 -3.48
N PRO A 128 -25.72 11.57 -4.25
CA PRO A 128 -25.34 11.41 -5.66
C PRO A 128 -25.55 12.70 -6.45
N TYR A 129 -24.69 12.91 -7.45
CA TYR A 129 -24.67 14.16 -8.22
C TYR A 129 -26.01 14.54 -8.87
N ASP A 130 -26.73 13.56 -9.41
CA ASP A 130 -27.97 13.73 -10.17
C ASP A 130 -29.24 13.25 -9.44
N ASN A 131 -29.12 12.81 -8.18
CA ASN A 131 -30.22 12.27 -7.39
C ASN A 131 -30.96 11.07 -8.02
N ASP A 132 -30.40 10.42 -9.05
CA ASP A 132 -30.97 9.20 -9.62
C ASP A 132 -30.65 8.01 -8.70
N PRO A 133 -31.63 7.17 -8.33
CA PRO A 133 -31.37 5.97 -7.52
C PRO A 133 -30.28 5.05 -8.09
N ARG A 134 -30.06 5.03 -9.41
CA ARG A 134 -28.98 4.28 -10.05
C ARG A 134 -27.60 4.84 -9.71
N SER A 135 -27.51 6.12 -9.42
CA SER A 135 -26.27 6.81 -9.09
C SER A 135 -25.78 6.53 -7.67
N TYR A 136 -26.57 5.85 -6.83
CA TYR A 136 -26.10 5.26 -5.57
C TYR A 136 -25.21 4.04 -5.80
N ARG A 137 -25.31 3.36 -6.95
CA ARG A 137 -24.46 2.21 -7.26
C ARG A 137 -23.04 2.66 -7.55
N GLY A 138 -22.07 1.98 -6.98
CA GLY A 138 -20.66 2.31 -7.15
C GLY A 138 -19.75 1.33 -6.41
N ALA A 139 -18.50 1.68 -6.29
CA ALA A 139 -17.51 0.91 -5.53
C ALA A 139 -16.81 1.86 -4.54
N GLY A 140 -16.59 1.37 -3.34
CA GLY A 140 -15.81 2.07 -2.33
C GLY A 140 -14.33 2.17 -2.70
N THR A 141 -13.69 3.24 -2.25
CA THR A 141 -12.25 3.46 -2.32
C THR A 141 -11.62 3.30 -0.95
N ARG A 142 -10.29 3.44 -0.85
CA ARG A 142 -9.58 3.28 0.42
C ARG A 142 -9.64 4.49 1.34
N GLY A 143 -10.00 5.66 0.79
CA GLY A 143 -10.06 6.88 1.59
C GLY A 143 -10.44 8.09 0.78
N VAL A 144 -10.48 9.20 1.46
CA VAL A 144 -10.62 10.56 0.92
C VAL A 144 -9.36 11.34 1.25
N ALA A 145 -9.20 12.55 0.68
CA ALA A 145 -8.16 13.47 1.11
C ALA A 145 -8.79 14.71 1.73
N TYR A 146 -8.07 15.34 2.64
CA TYR A 146 -8.39 16.61 3.25
C TYR A 146 -7.38 17.67 2.79
N TRP A 147 -7.85 18.88 2.58
CA TRP A 147 -7.04 20.04 2.29
C TRP A 147 -7.60 21.27 3.00
N ALA A 148 -6.70 22.13 3.50
CA ALA A 148 -7.05 23.39 4.12
C ALA A 148 -6.02 24.47 3.78
N ASP A 149 -6.52 25.71 3.61
CA ASP A 149 -5.74 26.93 3.50
C ASP A 149 -6.51 28.08 4.19
N GLY A 150 -6.10 28.42 5.41
CA GLY A 150 -6.81 29.36 6.27
C GLY A 150 -8.21 28.85 6.61
N ASP A 151 -9.25 29.61 6.22
CA ASP A 151 -10.65 29.23 6.46
C ASP A 151 -11.26 28.38 5.34
N GLU A 152 -10.51 28.10 4.29
CA GLU A 152 -10.96 27.28 3.16
C GLU A 152 -10.57 25.83 3.39
N GLU A 153 -11.55 24.93 3.38
CA GLU A 153 -11.35 23.50 3.64
C GLU A 153 -12.10 22.66 2.61
N ARG A 154 -11.54 21.52 2.22
CA ARG A 154 -12.15 20.61 1.24
C ARG A 154 -11.92 19.15 1.60
N ILE A 155 -12.94 18.31 1.39
CA ILE A 155 -12.80 16.86 1.29
C ILE A 155 -12.78 16.49 -0.18
N ILE A 156 -11.70 15.86 -0.63
CA ILE A 156 -11.54 15.42 -2.02
C ILE A 156 -11.83 13.93 -2.11
N VAL A 157 -12.70 13.56 -3.02
CA VAL A 157 -13.07 12.16 -3.26
C VAL A 157 -13.08 11.84 -4.74
N GLN A 158 -12.52 10.67 -5.09
CA GLN A 158 -12.68 10.07 -6.41
C GLN A 158 -13.75 8.98 -6.32
N ARG A 159 -14.72 8.99 -7.23
CA ARG A 159 -15.77 7.99 -7.32
C ARG A 159 -16.12 7.67 -8.77
N GLY A 160 -15.86 6.46 -9.18
CA GLY A 160 -16.01 6.06 -10.58
C GLY A 160 -15.09 6.88 -11.49
N GLU A 161 -15.66 7.53 -12.48
CA GLU A 161 -14.93 8.35 -13.46
C GLU A 161 -14.88 9.83 -13.09
N TRP A 162 -15.24 10.17 -11.84
CA TRP A 162 -15.36 11.55 -11.38
C TRP A 162 -14.57 11.85 -10.12
N MET A 163 -14.06 13.05 -10.02
CA MET A 163 -13.52 13.62 -8.79
C MET A 163 -14.42 14.77 -8.32
N TYR A 164 -14.60 14.86 -7.00
CA TYR A 164 -15.46 15.86 -6.34
C TYR A 164 -14.69 16.54 -5.21
N ALA A 165 -15.02 17.81 -4.97
CA ALA A 165 -14.66 18.54 -3.77
C ALA A 165 -15.91 18.82 -2.94
N LEU A 166 -15.88 18.47 -1.65
CA LEU A 166 -17.01 18.58 -0.72
C LEU A 166 -16.66 19.52 0.43
N HIS A 167 -17.66 20.27 0.87
CA HIS A 167 -17.54 21.10 2.08
C HIS A 167 -17.54 20.17 3.32
N PRO A 168 -16.51 20.21 4.19
CA PRO A 168 -16.37 19.26 5.31
C PRO A 168 -17.56 19.26 6.27
N LYS A 169 -18.14 20.42 6.57
CA LYS A 169 -19.23 20.55 7.56
C LYS A 169 -20.61 20.13 7.03
N THR A 170 -20.84 20.17 5.69
CA THR A 170 -22.17 19.93 5.11
C THR A 170 -22.24 18.80 4.11
N GLY A 171 -21.11 18.37 3.53
CA GLY A 171 -21.07 17.41 2.43
C GLY A 171 -21.55 17.95 1.08
N GLU A 172 -21.82 19.26 1.00
CA GLU A 172 -22.21 19.92 -0.24
C GLU A 172 -21.04 20.07 -1.21
N LEU A 173 -21.33 19.98 -2.51
CA LEU A 173 -20.34 20.16 -3.57
C LEU A 173 -19.90 21.63 -3.68
N PHE A 174 -18.60 21.85 -3.81
CA PHE A 174 -18.06 23.12 -4.32
C PHE A 174 -18.39 23.23 -5.82
N ARG A 175 -19.39 24.05 -6.18
CA ARG A 175 -19.90 24.15 -7.56
C ARG A 175 -18.93 24.82 -8.53
N ASP A 176 -17.93 25.53 -8.04
CA ASP A 176 -16.84 26.13 -8.80
C ASP A 176 -15.67 25.16 -9.07
N PHE A 177 -15.73 23.95 -8.50
CA PHE A 177 -14.73 22.90 -8.74
C PHE A 177 -15.07 22.12 -10.03
N GLY A 178 -14.19 22.20 -11.03
CA GLY A 178 -14.38 21.55 -12.33
C GLY A 178 -15.62 22.04 -13.07
N ASP A 179 -16.35 21.13 -13.71
CA ASP A 179 -17.62 21.43 -14.34
C ASP A 179 -18.77 21.23 -13.34
N ASN A 180 -19.24 22.34 -12.77
CA ASN A 180 -20.37 22.39 -11.84
C ASN A 180 -20.22 21.43 -10.62
N GLY A 181 -19.02 21.36 -10.05
CA GLY A 181 -18.70 20.63 -8.81
C GLY A 181 -18.10 19.27 -9.02
N ARG A 182 -17.62 18.93 -10.23
CA ARG A 182 -16.92 17.69 -10.51
C ARG A 182 -15.93 17.80 -11.67
N VAL A 183 -14.92 16.95 -11.65
CA VAL A 183 -13.93 16.80 -12.71
C VAL A 183 -14.15 15.46 -13.41
N ASP A 184 -14.23 15.46 -14.74
CA ASP A 184 -14.27 14.24 -15.56
C ASP A 184 -12.85 13.67 -15.74
N LEU A 185 -12.60 12.53 -15.11
CA LEU A 185 -11.30 11.85 -15.16
C LEU A 185 -11.11 11.00 -16.42
N THR A 186 -12.09 10.90 -17.31
CA THR A 186 -11.94 10.24 -18.61
C THR A 186 -11.34 11.19 -19.66
N THR A 187 -11.36 12.50 -19.41
CA THR A 187 -10.80 13.51 -20.30
C THR A 187 -9.31 13.23 -20.56
N GLY A 188 -8.94 13.13 -21.84
CA GLY A 188 -7.57 12.83 -22.27
C GLY A 188 -7.19 11.34 -22.27
N LEU A 189 -8.09 10.44 -21.87
CA LEU A 189 -7.91 9.00 -22.09
C LEU A 189 -8.21 8.64 -23.56
N SER A 190 -7.74 7.47 -24.00
CA SER A 190 -8.09 6.92 -25.31
C SER A 190 -9.60 6.73 -25.45
N GLU A 191 -10.14 6.84 -26.67
CA GLU A 191 -11.56 6.66 -26.93
C GLU A 191 -12.09 5.34 -26.38
N GLY A 192 -13.17 5.39 -25.60
CA GLY A 192 -13.78 4.23 -24.94
C GLY A 192 -13.07 3.72 -23.68
N ALA A 193 -11.95 4.33 -23.31
CA ALA A 193 -11.29 4.01 -22.06
C ALA A 193 -12.12 4.47 -20.85
N ARG A 194 -12.02 3.71 -19.76
CA ARG A 194 -12.68 4.05 -18.49
C ARG A 194 -11.62 4.36 -17.44
N TYR A 195 -11.88 5.40 -16.67
CA TYR A 195 -11.07 5.68 -15.50
C TYR A 195 -11.55 4.84 -14.30
N ARG A 196 -10.61 4.23 -13.61
CA ARG A 196 -10.84 3.52 -12.34
C ARG A 196 -9.65 3.76 -11.42
N TRP A 197 -9.95 3.97 -10.15
CA TRP A 197 -8.93 3.97 -9.10
C TRP A 197 -9.58 3.58 -7.78
N GLY A 198 -8.87 2.81 -6.96
CA GLY A 198 -9.41 2.31 -5.69
C GLY A 198 -8.68 2.86 -4.47
N SER A 199 -7.73 3.78 -4.65
CA SER A 199 -6.93 4.36 -3.58
C SER A 199 -7.47 5.73 -3.14
N ALA A 200 -6.88 6.31 -2.11
CA ALA A 200 -7.21 7.65 -1.65
C ALA A 200 -6.45 8.69 -2.48
N PRO A 201 -7.05 9.83 -2.86
CA PRO A 201 -6.32 10.95 -3.41
C PRO A 201 -5.20 11.40 -2.46
N THR A 202 -4.10 11.88 -3.01
CA THR A 202 -3.03 12.52 -2.22
C THR A 202 -3.06 14.01 -2.53
N VAL A 203 -3.15 14.82 -1.49
CA VAL A 203 -3.04 16.26 -1.62
C VAL A 203 -1.71 16.70 -1.04
N VAL A 204 -0.96 17.47 -1.81
CA VAL A 204 0.31 18.09 -1.40
C VAL A 204 0.29 19.54 -1.81
N ARG A 205 0.44 20.45 -0.85
CA ARG A 205 0.20 21.88 -1.06
C ARG A 205 -1.17 22.11 -1.72
N ASP A 206 -1.19 22.77 -2.85
CA ASP A 206 -2.44 23.06 -3.61
C ASP A 206 -2.69 22.06 -4.77
N VAL A 207 -2.12 20.87 -4.70
CA VAL A 207 -2.17 19.89 -5.81
C VAL A 207 -2.79 18.58 -5.35
N ILE A 208 -3.81 18.12 -6.07
CA ILE A 208 -4.39 16.78 -5.94
C ILE A 208 -3.70 15.85 -6.92
N VAL A 209 -3.12 14.75 -6.45
CA VAL A 209 -2.49 13.73 -7.29
C VAL A 209 -3.33 12.46 -7.30
N LEU A 210 -3.60 11.95 -8.51
CA LEU A 210 -4.39 10.74 -8.76
C LEU A 210 -3.62 9.76 -9.62
N GLY A 211 -3.68 8.48 -9.23
CA GLY A 211 -3.23 7.36 -10.03
C GLY A 211 -4.35 6.77 -10.87
N GLN A 212 -4.14 5.54 -11.33
CA GLN A 212 -5.13 4.79 -12.09
C GLN A 212 -5.03 3.30 -11.78
N SER A 213 -6.15 2.58 -11.77
CA SER A 213 -6.18 1.11 -11.72
C SER A 213 -6.61 0.57 -13.06
N MET A 214 -5.96 -0.48 -13.52
CA MET A 214 -6.21 -1.10 -14.80
C MET A 214 -6.59 -2.57 -14.61
N SER A 215 -7.11 -3.18 -15.67
CA SER A 215 -7.49 -4.59 -15.63
C SER A 215 -6.31 -5.46 -15.94
N ASP A 216 -6.07 -6.49 -15.15
CA ASP A 216 -5.06 -7.53 -15.43
C ASP A 216 -5.47 -8.48 -16.59
N THR A 217 -6.54 -8.18 -17.29
CA THR A 217 -7.00 -9.00 -18.42
C THR A 217 -6.45 -8.43 -19.73
N PHE A 218 -5.29 -8.89 -20.11
CA PHE A 218 -4.63 -8.48 -21.35
C PHE A 218 -5.06 -9.36 -22.51
N VAL A 219 -5.51 -8.74 -23.58
CA VAL A 219 -5.96 -9.42 -24.80
C VAL A 219 -5.04 -9.09 -25.97
N THR A 220 -4.49 -7.88 -26.01
CA THR A 220 -3.61 -7.39 -27.06
C THR A 220 -2.32 -6.81 -26.48
N LYS A 221 -1.32 -6.58 -27.32
CA LYS A 221 -0.09 -5.86 -26.92
C LYS A 221 -0.32 -4.37 -26.76
N GLU A 222 -1.35 -3.83 -27.46
CA GLU A 222 -1.80 -2.46 -27.30
C GLU A 222 -2.70 -2.37 -26.04
N ASP A 223 -2.42 -1.40 -25.17
CA ASP A 223 -3.23 -1.15 -23.98
C ASP A 223 -3.24 0.34 -23.63
N ILE A 224 -4.15 0.70 -22.73
CA ILE A 224 -4.26 2.05 -22.19
C ILE A 224 -3.08 2.30 -21.26
N ARG A 225 -2.52 3.52 -21.29
CA ARG A 225 -1.45 3.95 -20.38
C ARG A 225 -2.02 4.33 -19.03
N GLY A 226 -1.26 4.00 -17.98
CA GLY A 226 -1.63 4.25 -16.58
C GLY A 226 -1.06 5.56 -16.05
N ASP A 227 -1.13 6.64 -16.83
CA ASP A 227 -0.52 7.92 -16.52
C ASP A 227 -1.02 8.53 -15.21
N VAL A 228 -0.12 9.21 -14.48
CA VAL A 228 -0.44 9.93 -13.25
C VAL A 228 -0.85 11.35 -13.57
N ARG A 229 -1.88 11.86 -12.90
CA ARG A 229 -2.44 13.19 -13.13
C ARG A 229 -2.49 14.01 -11.87
N ALA A 230 -2.29 15.30 -12.04
CA ALA A 230 -2.46 16.24 -10.95
C ALA A 230 -3.38 17.40 -11.32
N PHE A 231 -4.13 17.86 -10.33
CA PHE A 231 -5.17 18.85 -10.48
C PHE A 231 -5.00 19.94 -9.41
N ASP A 232 -5.44 21.13 -9.75
CA ASP A 232 -5.56 22.22 -8.79
C ASP A 232 -6.65 21.89 -7.74
N VAL A 233 -6.33 22.06 -6.46
CA VAL A 233 -7.26 21.68 -5.38
C VAL A 233 -8.48 22.60 -5.26
N ARG A 234 -8.37 23.84 -5.70
CA ARG A 234 -9.47 24.81 -5.66
C ARG A 234 -10.35 24.72 -6.89
N THR A 235 -9.73 24.64 -8.07
CA THR A 235 -10.46 24.73 -9.35
C THR A 235 -10.74 23.38 -9.99
N GLY A 236 -9.98 22.32 -9.67
CA GLY A 236 -10.05 21.04 -10.36
C GLY A 236 -9.44 21.06 -11.77
N GLU A 237 -8.75 22.13 -12.18
CA GLU A 237 -8.04 22.20 -13.46
C GLU A 237 -6.85 21.26 -13.46
N LEU A 238 -6.62 20.56 -14.60
CA LEU A 238 -5.44 19.71 -14.79
C LEU A 238 -4.17 20.58 -14.77
N ARG A 239 -3.26 20.32 -13.83
CA ARG A 239 -1.96 21.01 -13.75
C ARG A 239 -0.89 20.32 -14.56
N TRP A 240 -0.77 19.00 -14.44
CA TRP A 240 0.21 18.21 -15.16
C TRP A 240 -0.23 16.75 -15.33
N LEU A 241 0.45 16.08 -16.24
CA LEU A 241 0.35 14.66 -16.53
C LEU A 241 1.75 14.07 -16.61
N PHE A 242 2.00 12.97 -15.90
CA PHE A 242 3.24 12.21 -15.99
C PHE A 242 3.01 10.92 -16.75
N HIS A 243 3.74 10.71 -17.84
CA HIS A 243 3.70 9.49 -18.62
C HIS A 243 4.50 8.38 -17.95
N THR A 244 3.83 7.36 -17.42
CA THR A 244 4.50 6.18 -16.82
C THR A 244 5.17 5.30 -17.87
N ILE A 245 4.72 5.37 -19.13
CA ILE A 245 5.39 4.87 -20.31
C ILE A 245 5.79 6.09 -21.15
N PRO A 246 7.09 6.38 -21.31
CA PRO A 246 7.56 7.59 -21.98
C PRO A 246 7.03 7.73 -23.41
N GLN A 247 6.83 8.97 -23.84
CA GLN A 247 6.37 9.31 -25.18
C GLN A 247 7.55 9.75 -26.04
N ALA A 248 7.31 9.90 -27.35
CA ALA A 248 8.34 10.33 -28.30
C ALA A 248 9.12 11.58 -27.83
N GLY A 249 10.41 11.43 -27.67
CA GLY A 249 11.32 12.50 -27.23
C GLY A 249 11.44 12.69 -25.73
N GLU A 250 10.69 11.92 -24.92
CA GLU A 250 10.84 11.91 -23.47
C GLU A 250 11.98 10.98 -23.04
N PHE A 251 12.48 11.23 -21.83
CA PHE A 251 13.49 10.39 -21.21
C PHE A 251 12.93 8.98 -20.95
N GLY A 252 13.72 7.95 -21.29
CA GLY A 252 13.40 6.55 -21.01
C GLY A 252 12.85 5.76 -22.20
N THR A 253 12.52 6.39 -23.34
CA THR A 253 12.07 5.70 -24.56
C THR A 253 13.10 4.71 -25.10
N ASP A 254 14.39 4.95 -24.87
CA ASP A 254 15.49 4.07 -25.27
C ASP A 254 15.54 2.75 -24.49
N SER A 255 14.86 2.67 -23.35
CA SER A 255 14.68 1.44 -22.57
C SER A 255 13.61 0.49 -23.14
N TRP A 256 12.90 0.91 -24.20
CA TRP A 256 11.83 0.15 -24.87
C TRP A 256 12.31 -0.25 -26.26
N GLY A 257 12.84 -1.47 -26.39
CA GLY A 257 13.28 -1.97 -27.68
C GLY A 257 12.16 -2.03 -28.72
N ASP A 258 12.53 -1.97 -29.99
CA ASP A 258 11.61 -1.98 -31.14
C ASP A 258 10.52 -0.89 -31.10
N ASN A 259 10.79 0.23 -30.42
CA ASN A 259 9.83 1.31 -30.14
C ASN A 259 8.54 0.82 -29.49
N SER A 260 8.62 -0.21 -28.67
CA SER A 260 7.43 -0.83 -28.05
C SER A 260 6.67 0.14 -27.12
N TRP A 261 7.25 1.23 -26.71
CA TRP A 261 6.56 2.33 -26.00
C TRP A 261 5.39 2.93 -26.81
N GLU A 262 5.41 2.83 -28.15
CA GLU A 262 4.36 3.41 -29.00
C GLU A 262 3.01 2.73 -28.78
N PHE A 263 3.00 1.43 -28.48
CA PHE A 263 1.80 0.63 -28.32
C PHE A 263 1.59 0.03 -26.92
N SER A 264 2.64 -0.10 -26.13
CA SER A 264 2.52 -0.64 -24.78
C SER A 264 1.66 0.25 -23.89
N GLY A 265 0.97 -0.36 -22.96
CA GLY A 265 0.16 0.29 -21.97
C GLY A 265 0.34 -0.28 -20.58
N HIS A 266 -0.63 -0.05 -19.70
CA HIS A 266 -0.59 -0.35 -18.28
C HIS A 266 0.40 0.55 -17.52
N ALA A 267 1.23 0.01 -16.62
CA ALA A 267 2.18 0.74 -15.77
C ALA A 267 1.56 1.80 -14.83
N PRO A 268 0.33 1.63 -14.32
CA PRO A 268 -0.31 2.64 -13.49
C PRO A 268 0.34 2.76 -12.10
N VAL A 269 -0.01 3.81 -11.38
CA VAL A 269 0.06 3.85 -9.92
C VAL A 269 -1.34 3.49 -9.38
N TRP A 270 -1.56 2.20 -9.10
CA TRP A 270 -2.85 1.73 -8.57
C TRP A 270 -2.93 1.80 -7.05
N SER A 271 -1.78 1.86 -6.40
CA SER A 271 -1.63 1.99 -4.96
C SER A 271 -1.73 3.45 -4.50
N LEU A 272 -1.07 3.77 -3.41
CA LEU A 272 -1.05 5.08 -2.78
C LEU A 272 0.29 5.78 -3.08
N PHE A 273 0.24 7.09 -3.09
CA PHE A 273 1.44 7.93 -3.14
C PHE A 273 1.93 8.24 -1.73
N ALA A 274 3.18 8.70 -1.61
CA ALA A 274 3.64 9.51 -0.50
C ALA A 274 4.04 10.89 -1.01
N ALA A 275 3.98 11.90 -0.16
CA ALA A 275 4.36 13.25 -0.51
C ALA A 275 5.07 13.97 0.63
N ASP A 276 6.02 14.80 0.27
CA ASP A 276 6.75 15.68 1.19
C ASP A 276 6.32 17.13 0.94
N GLU A 277 5.60 17.69 1.91
CA GLU A 277 5.05 19.05 1.84
C GLU A 277 6.15 20.13 1.74
N ASP A 278 7.25 19.93 2.47
CA ASP A 278 8.34 20.89 2.54
C ASP A 278 9.15 20.93 1.24
N LEU A 279 9.53 19.75 0.76
CA LEU A 279 10.23 19.60 -0.51
C LEU A 279 9.31 19.88 -1.70
N GLY A 280 8.00 19.69 -1.56
CA GLY A 280 7.04 19.71 -2.67
C GLY A 280 7.27 18.57 -3.62
N TYR A 281 7.52 17.37 -3.10
CA TYR A 281 7.78 16.17 -3.88
C TYR A 281 6.70 15.12 -3.69
N VAL A 282 6.41 14.38 -4.77
CA VAL A 282 5.52 13.21 -4.76
C VAL A 282 6.32 11.99 -5.18
N TYR A 283 6.17 10.91 -4.41
CA TYR A 283 6.82 9.62 -4.67
C TYR A 283 5.79 8.63 -5.17
N MET A 284 6.00 8.16 -6.39
CA MET A 284 5.05 7.37 -7.18
C MET A 284 5.55 5.94 -7.35
N PRO A 285 4.88 4.92 -6.78
CA PRO A 285 5.21 3.51 -6.99
C PRO A 285 4.48 2.98 -8.23
N THR A 286 5.18 2.82 -9.36
CA THR A 286 4.60 2.38 -10.62
C THR A 286 4.48 0.85 -10.73
N SER A 287 3.64 0.40 -11.63
CA SER A 287 3.31 -1.01 -11.84
C SER A 287 3.94 -1.61 -13.09
N SER A 288 3.63 -2.86 -13.36
CA SER A 288 4.03 -3.60 -14.57
C SER A 288 3.43 -3.01 -15.84
N ALA A 289 4.11 -3.19 -16.97
CA ALA A 289 3.51 -2.97 -18.29
C ALA A 289 2.70 -4.20 -18.75
N THR A 290 1.90 -4.04 -19.79
CA THR A 290 1.24 -5.13 -20.53
C THR A 290 2.31 -6.04 -21.14
N ASN A 291 2.29 -7.33 -21.02
CA ASN A 291 1.57 -8.30 -20.23
C ASN A 291 2.39 -8.66 -18.97
N ASP A 292 1.73 -8.96 -17.81
CA ASP A 292 2.42 -9.23 -16.55
C ASP A 292 3.38 -10.43 -16.57
N MET A 293 3.12 -11.43 -17.40
CA MET A 293 3.81 -12.74 -17.38
C MET A 293 4.58 -13.03 -18.67
N TYR A 294 4.51 -12.15 -19.67
CA TYR A 294 5.19 -12.28 -20.96
C TYR A 294 5.51 -10.91 -21.54
N GLY A 295 6.76 -10.66 -21.84
CA GLY A 295 7.30 -9.39 -22.31
C GLY A 295 7.94 -9.44 -23.72
N GLY A 296 7.87 -10.56 -24.45
CA GLY A 296 8.55 -10.71 -25.74
C GLY A 296 8.15 -9.72 -26.83
N HIS A 297 7.08 -8.95 -26.63
CA HIS A 297 6.65 -7.87 -27.51
C HIS A 297 7.17 -6.49 -27.08
N ARG A 298 7.84 -6.39 -25.91
CA ARG A 298 8.38 -5.14 -25.36
C ARG A 298 9.82 -5.31 -24.84
N PRO A 299 10.78 -5.62 -25.70
CA PRO A 299 12.17 -5.85 -25.27
C PRO A 299 12.76 -4.62 -24.56
N GLY A 300 13.77 -4.85 -23.71
CA GLY A 300 14.43 -3.81 -22.92
C GLY A 300 13.87 -3.72 -21.48
N ASP A 301 14.40 -2.79 -20.69
CA ASP A 301 14.08 -2.68 -19.26
C ASP A 301 12.72 -2.04 -18.97
N ASN A 302 12.13 -1.37 -19.96
CA ASN A 302 10.77 -0.80 -19.94
C ASN A 302 10.55 0.28 -18.85
N LEU A 303 11.36 1.31 -18.83
CA LEU A 303 11.24 2.43 -17.90
C LEU A 303 9.93 3.23 -18.21
N PHE A 304 9.16 3.68 -17.26
CA PHE A 304 9.24 3.68 -15.78
C PHE A 304 8.43 2.57 -15.12
N THR A 305 8.29 1.40 -15.73
CA THR A 305 7.58 0.31 -15.05
C THR A 305 8.29 -0.12 -13.77
N GLN A 306 7.53 -0.55 -12.77
CA GLN A 306 8.01 -1.12 -11.51
C GLN A 306 9.15 -0.30 -10.88
N SER A 307 8.92 1.01 -10.81
CA SER A 307 9.87 2.00 -10.33
C SER A 307 9.30 2.81 -9.17
N ILE A 308 10.16 3.33 -8.33
CA ILE A 308 9.85 4.50 -7.53
C ILE A 308 10.26 5.74 -8.33
N VAL A 309 9.32 6.65 -8.54
CA VAL A 309 9.55 7.90 -9.30
C VAL A 309 9.21 9.08 -8.40
N CYS A 310 10.16 9.99 -8.24
CA CYS A 310 9.97 11.26 -7.55
C CYS A 310 9.73 12.38 -8.55
N VAL A 311 8.66 13.13 -8.37
CA VAL A 311 8.32 14.29 -9.19
C VAL A 311 8.10 15.53 -8.31
N ASN A 312 8.33 16.69 -8.89
CA ASN A 312 7.91 17.96 -8.31
C ASN A 312 6.38 18.02 -8.34
N ALA A 313 5.76 18.28 -7.19
CA ALA A 313 4.31 18.27 -7.02
C ALA A 313 3.58 19.33 -7.85
N GLU A 314 4.22 20.48 -8.09
CA GLU A 314 3.60 21.60 -8.81
C GLU A 314 3.72 21.47 -10.32
N THR A 315 4.83 20.88 -10.81
CA THR A 315 5.13 20.84 -12.25
C THR A 315 5.02 19.47 -12.90
N GLY A 316 5.05 18.38 -12.09
CA GLY A 316 5.11 17.01 -12.58
C GLY A 316 6.48 16.62 -13.15
N GLU A 317 7.47 17.52 -13.12
CA GLU A 317 8.83 17.22 -13.61
C GLU A 317 9.49 16.17 -12.73
N ARG A 318 10.10 15.17 -13.38
CA ARG A 318 10.81 14.10 -12.67
C ARG A 318 12.08 14.66 -12.01
N VAL A 319 12.17 14.49 -10.69
CA VAL A 319 13.37 14.84 -9.91
C VAL A 319 14.38 13.69 -9.99
N TRP A 320 13.94 12.48 -9.63
CA TRP A 320 14.73 11.25 -9.74
C TRP A 320 13.82 10.02 -9.88
N HIS A 321 14.39 8.89 -10.16
CA HIS A 321 13.70 7.59 -10.16
C HIS A 321 14.69 6.47 -9.90
N TYR A 322 14.16 5.33 -9.47
CA TYR A 322 14.89 4.06 -9.42
C TYR A 322 13.99 2.91 -9.86
N GLN A 323 14.43 2.12 -10.83
CA GLN A 323 13.69 0.95 -11.29
C GLN A 323 14.01 -0.26 -10.40
N LEU A 324 12.97 -0.87 -9.82
CA LEU A 324 13.09 -1.94 -8.85
C LEU A 324 12.94 -3.34 -9.48
N VAL A 325 12.47 -3.42 -10.72
CA VAL A 325 12.42 -4.63 -11.55
C VAL A 325 12.65 -4.25 -13.00
N HIS A 326 13.67 -4.82 -13.62
CA HIS A 326 13.93 -4.68 -15.05
C HIS A 326 13.11 -5.70 -15.82
N HIS A 327 12.48 -5.28 -16.93
CA HIS A 327 11.70 -6.18 -17.79
C HIS A 327 10.78 -7.10 -17.02
N GLY A 328 9.88 -6.53 -16.23
CA GLY A 328 9.06 -7.30 -15.27
C GLY A 328 8.14 -8.34 -15.92
N LEU A 329 8.19 -9.58 -15.43
CA LEU A 329 7.43 -10.73 -15.89
C LEU A 329 6.71 -11.48 -14.75
N TRP A 330 6.64 -10.91 -13.55
CA TRP A 330 6.19 -11.61 -12.35
C TRP A 330 5.03 -10.92 -11.67
N ASP A 331 4.45 -9.88 -12.29
CA ASP A 331 3.42 -9.04 -11.65
C ASP A 331 3.93 -8.47 -10.31
N TYR A 332 5.22 -8.05 -10.30
CA TYR A 332 5.84 -7.41 -9.16
C TYR A 332 5.64 -5.90 -9.17
N ASP A 333 4.38 -5.48 -9.31
CA ASP A 333 4.00 -4.09 -9.10
C ASP A 333 4.53 -3.55 -7.79
N ILE A 334 4.79 -2.26 -7.73
CA ILE A 334 5.13 -1.64 -6.45
C ILE A 334 3.82 -1.33 -5.71
N PRO A 335 3.52 -2.08 -4.63
CA PRO A 335 2.14 -2.23 -4.20
C PRO A 335 1.68 -1.24 -3.12
N ALA A 336 2.61 -0.53 -2.49
CA ALA A 336 2.35 0.28 -1.29
C ALA A 336 2.86 1.71 -1.44
N ALA A 337 2.27 2.63 -0.67
CA ALA A 337 2.84 3.95 -0.51
C ALA A 337 4.29 3.85 -0.05
N PRO A 338 5.22 4.59 -0.66
CA PRO A 338 6.54 4.81 -0.08
C PRO A 338 6.41 5.42 1.32
N ILE A 339 7.32 5.10 2.23
CA ILE A 339 7.27 5.58 3.61
C ILE A 339 8.37 6.60 3.82
N LEU A 340 7.99 7.83 4.18
CA LEU A 340 8.94 8.88 4.48
C LEU A 340 9.40 8.78 5.94
N MET A 341 10.69 8.98 6.15
CA MET A 341 11.28 8.94 7.49
C MET A 341 12.55 9.77 7.56
N ASP A 342 12.85 10.31 8.73
CA ASP A 342 14.14 10.95 9.02
C ASP A 342 14.93 10.00 9.94
N ILE A 343 16.09 9.58 9.47
CA ILE A 343 16.92 8.56 10.14
C ILE A 343 18.37 9.00 10.16
N THR A 344 19.12 8.47 11.15
CA THR A 344 20.57 8.66 11.22
C THR A 344 21.27 7.34 10.88
N VAL A 345 22.03 7.30 9.79
CA VAL A 345 22.80 6.14 9.35
C VAL A 345 24.27 6.50 9.33
N ASP A 346 25.12 5.75 10.02
CA ASP A 346 26.56 6.00 10.12
C ASP A 346 26.91 7.44 10.53
N GLY A 347 26.09 8.03 11.42
CA GLY A 347 26.26 9.40 11.93
C GLY A 347 25.86 10.51 10.93
N ARG A 348 25.17 10.18 9.85
CA ARG A 348 24.59 11.12 8.89
C ARG A 348 23.07 11.14 9.04
N ASP A 349 22.51 12.31 9.22
CA ASP A 349 21.06 12.51 9.17
C ASP A 349 20.60 12.48 7.72
N ILE A 350 19.64 11.63 7.41
CA ILE A 350 19.13 11.38 6.07
C ILE A 350 17.60 11.55 6.08
N GLN A 351 17.12 12.37 5.18
CA GLN A 351 15.72 12.40 4.82
C GLN A 351 15.46 11.22 3.88
N ALA A 352 14.93 10.12 4.42
CA ALA A 352 14.81 8.88 3.70
C ALA A 352 13.41 8.64 3.13
N VAL A 353 13.33 7.86 2.06
CA VAL A 353 12.11 7.20 1.58
C VAL A 353 12.37 5.71 1.46
N VAL A 354 11.46 4.90 2.00
CA VAL A 354 11.56 3.44 1.95
C VAL A 354 10.40 2.87 1.17
N GLN A 355 10.72 2.06 0.17
CA GLN A 355 9.73 1.33 -0.64
C GLN A 355 9.76 -0.15 -0.29
N ILE A 356 8.69 -0.62 0.33
CA ILE A 356 8.46 -2.07 0.48
C ILE A 356 7.83 -2.64 -0.79
N THR A 357 8.15 -3.88 -1.13
CA THR A 357 7.82 -4.46 -2.43
C THR A 357 7.17 -5.84 -2.34
N LYS A 358 6.52 -6.26 -3.43
CA LYS A 358 5.99 -7.63 -3.60
C LYS A 358 7.10 -8.68 -3.50
N GLN A 359 8.33 -8.34 -3.88
CA GLN A 359 9.50 -9.20 -3.77
C GLN A 359 9.95 -9.43 -2.32
N ALA A 360 9.29 -8.80 -1.35
CA ALA A 360 9.67 -8.81 0.05
C ALA A 360 11.01 -8.11 0.33
N PHE A 361 11.33 -7.09 -0.44
CA PHE A 361 12.42 -6.17 -0.20
C PHE A 361 11.93 -4.83 0.36
N ALA A 362 12.79 -4.18 1.12
CA ALA A 362 12.68 -2.77 1.49
C ALA A 362 13.85 -2.02 0.84
N PHE A 363 13.57 -1.23 -0.19
CA PHE A 363 14.55 -0.36 -0.82
C PHE A 363 14.54 0.99 -0.12
N ALA A 364 15.70 1.47 0.28
CA ALA A 364 15.83 2.72 1.03
C ALA A 364 16.71 3.73 0.28
N PHE A 365 16.18 4.94 0.10
CA PHE A 365 16.82 6.01 -0.65
C PHE A 365 16.82 7.31 0.17
N ASP A 366 17.80 8.16 -0.07
CA ASP A 366 17.71 9.57 0.25
C ASP A 366 16.57 10.17 -0.60
N ARG A 367 15.53 10.73 0.06
CA ARG A 367 14.32 11.14 -0.66
C ARG A 367 14.50 12.42 -1.48
N VAL A 368 15.56 13.18 -1.22
CA VAL A 368 15.89 14.38 -1.96
C VAL A 368 16.59 14.06 -3.28
N THR A 369 17.53 13.11 -3.23
CA THR A 369 18.47 12.83 -4.35
C THR A 369 18.15 11.53 -5.09
N GLY A 370 17.48 10.57 -4.46
CA GLY A 370 17.27 9.21 -4.97
C GLY A 370 18.48 8.29 -4.82
N GLU A 371 19.53 8.73 -4.12
CA GLU A 371 20.70 7.88 -3.87
C GLU A 371 20.33 6.77 -2.87
N PRO A 372 20.69 5.49 -3.16
CA PRO A 372 20.47 4.41 -2.24
C PRO A 372 21.22 4.62 -0.92
N ILE A 373 20.54 4.42 0.22
CA ILE A 373 21.16 4.50 1.55
C ILE A 373 22.16 3.36 1.76
N TRP A 374 21.79 2.17 1.35
CA TRP A 374 22.65 0.99 1.30
C TRP A 374 22.81 0.53 -0.13
N PRO A 375 23.97 -0.08 -0.50
CA PRO A 375 24.21 -0.52 -1.87
C PRO A 375 23.07 -1.42 -2.39
N ILE A 376 22.68 -1.19 -3.64
CA ILE A 376 21.81 -2.07 -4.40
C ILE A 376 22.67 -2.74 -5.46
N GLU A 377 22.67 -4.07 -5.49
CA GLU A 377 23.53 -4.86 -6.39
C GLU A 377 22.72 -5.42 -7.55
N GLU A 378 23.22 -5.20 -8.75
CA GLU A 378 22.74 -5.89 -9.94
C GLU A 378 23.23 -7.34 -9.91
N ARG A 379 22.33 -8.29 -9.65
CA ARG A 379 22.67 -9.71 -9.56
C ARG A 379 22.13 -10.48 -10.74
N PRO A 380 22.93 -11.41 -11.32
CA PRO A 380 22.45 -12.31 -12.38
C PRO A 380 21.22 -13.10 -11.93
N VAL A 381 20.24 -13.24 -12.81
CA VAL A 381 18.99 -13.98 -12.57
C VAL A 381 18.77 -15.06 -13.62
N PRO A 382 17.93 -16.06 -13.35
CA PRO A 382 17.61 -17.10 -14.32
C PRO A 382 17.11 -16.53 -15.63
N GLN A 383 17.64 -17.05 -16.74
CA GLN A 383 17.29 -16.65 -18.10
C GLN A 383 16.35 -17.68 -18.73
N GLY A 384 15.59 -17.29 -19.75
CA GLY A 384 14.69 -18.16 -20.50
C GLY A 384 13.24 -17.70 -20.40
N GLY A 385 12.30 -18.63 -20.33
CA GLY A 385 10.86 -18.36 -20.40
C GLY A 385 10.24 -18.89 -21.69
N ALA A 386 9.16 -18.24 -22.17
CA ALA A 386 8.54 -18.60 -23.43
C ALA A 386 9.43 -18.27 -24.64
N PRO A 387 9.23 -18.94 -25.78
CA PRO A 387 9.88 -18.56 -27.04
C PRO A 387 9.65 -17.07 -27.36
N GLY A 388 10.74 -16.37 -27.70
CA GLY A 388 10.71 -14.93 -27.99
C GLY A 388 10.78 -14.02 -26.77
N GLU A 389 10.84 -14.57 -25.56
CA GLU A 389 11.12 -13.77 -24.35
C GLU A 389 12.60 -13.42 -24.25
N ALA A 390 12.89 -12.20 -23.81
CA ALA A 390 14.24 -11.68 -23.60
C ALA A 390 14.32 -11.09 -22.19
N THR A 391 14.47 -11.95 -21.21
CA THR A 391 14.59 -11.55 -19.80
C THR A 391 15.80 -10.66 -19.56
N SER A 392 15.68 -9.68 -18.64
CA SER A 392 16.84 -8.91 -18.19
C SER A 392 17.92 -9.83 -17.59
N PRO A 393 19.20 -9.63 -17.91
CA PRO A 393 20.28 -10.49 -17.39
C PRO A 393 20.49 -10.35 -15.88
N THR A 394 20.14 -9.21 -15.31
CA THR A 394 20.29 -8.92 -13.89
C THR A 394 19.01 -8.30 -13.34
N GLN A 395 18.91 -8.28 -12.02
CA GLN A 395 17.87 -7.57 -11.28
C GLN A 395 18.49 -6.88 -10.06
N PRO A 396 17.90 -5.76 -9.57
CA PRO A 396 18.40 -5.05 -8.43
C PRO A 396 18.04 -5.77 -7.11
N PHE A 397 19.05 -5.99 -6.27
CA PHE A 397 18.90 -6.58 -4.94
C PHE A 397 19.47 -5.60 -3.90
N PRO A 398 18.65 -5.10 -2.94
CA PRO A 398 19.18 -4.32 -1.85
C PRO A 398 20.07 -5.19 -0.96
N THR A 399 21.20 -4.65 -0.51
CA THR A 399 22.09 -5.35 0.44
C THR A 399 21.56 -5.24 1.86
N LYS A 400 20.81 -4.18 2.16
CA LYS A 400 20.11 -3.91 3.41
C LYS A 400 18.82 -3.14 3.14
N PRO A 401 17.75 -3.36 3.97
CA PRO A 401 17.58 -4.48 4.90
C PRO A 401 17.56 -5.84 4.20
N PRO A 402 17.74 -6.96 4.94
CA PRO A 402 17.53 -8.30 4.38
C PRO A 402 16.09 -8.49 3.88
N ALA A 403 15.89 -9.41 2.93
CA ALA A 403 14.54 -9.77 2.50
C ALA A 403 13.72 -10.30 3.67
N PHE A 404 12.49 -9.81 3.83
CA PHE A 404 11.63 -10.19 4.96
C PHE A 404 10.72 -11.41 4.69
N ASP A 405 10.81 -12.02 3.50
CA ASP A 405 10.27 -13.34 3.15
C ASP A 405 11.28 -14.13 2.30
N ARG A 406 10.96 -15.37 1.98
CA ARG A 406 11.74 -16.28 1.15
C ARG A 406 11.90 -15.76 -0.26
N GLN A 407 13.09 -15.97 -0.80
CA GLN A 407 13.48 -15.51 -2.13
C GLN A 407 13.62 -16.71 -3.09
N GLY A 408 12.51 -17.15 -3.66
CA GLY A 408 12.43 -18.27 -4.58
C GLY A 408 11.74 -19.51 -4.00
N ALA A 409 11.23 -20.34 -4.89
CA ALA A 409 10.62 -21.62 -4.59
C ALA A 409 11.67 -22.73 -4.70
N THR A 410 12.13 -23.25 -3.56
CA THR A 410 13.13 -24.30 -3.50
C THR A 410 12.60 -25.55 -2.79
N VAL A 411 13.21 -26.70 -3.09
CA VAL A 411 12.83 -27.97 -2.45
C VAL A 411 12.96 -27.89 -0.93
N GLU A 412 13.98 -27.24 -0.41
CA GLU A 412 14.24 -27.10 1.03
C GLU A 412 13.13 -26.35 1.77
N ASN A 413 12.45 -25.47 1.07
CA ASN A 413 11.37 -24.64 1.61
C ASN A 413 9.99 -25.33 1.61
N LEU A 414 9.84 -26.50 0.98
CA LEU A 414 8.60 -27.27 1.02
C LEU A 414 8.34 -27.78 2.45
N ILE A 415 7.05 -27.91 2.86
CA ILE A 415 6.68 -28.40 4.19
C ILE A 415 7.28 -29.76 4.48
N ASP A 416 7.59 -29.98 5.76
CA ASP A 416 8.20 -31.18 6.30
C ASP A 416 7.71 -31.49 7.72
N PHE A 417 6.46 -31.14 8.03
CA PHE A 417 5.85 -31.43 9.33
C PHE A 417 5.89 -32.91 9.68
N THR A 418 5.72 -33.77 8.68
CA THR A 418 5.95 -35.21 8.80
C THR A 418 6.61 -35.73 7.51
N PRO A 419 7.28 -36.91 7.54
CA PRO A 419 7.86 -37.53 6.34
C PRO A 419 6.86 -37.72 5.21
N GLU A 420 5.62 -38.12 5.51
CA GLU A 420 4.56 -38.35 4.52
C GLU A 420 4.14 -37.05 3.85
N LEU A 421 3.94 -35.97 4.65
CA LEU A 421 3.60 -34.66 4.10
C LEU A 421 4.74 -34.09 3.23
N ARG A 422 5.97 -34.38 3.60
CA ARG A 422 7.15 -34.02 2.81
C ARG A 422 7.16 -34.72 1.45
N GLU A 423 6.91 -36.06 1.42
CA GLU A 423 6.84 -36.83 0.18
C GLU A 423 5.73 -36.33 -0.74
N GLU A 424 4.53 -36.07 -0.18
CA GLU A 424 3.41 -35.51 -0.94
C GLU A 424 3.75 -34.09 -1.48
N ALA A 425 4.46 -33.24 -0.71
CA ALA A 425 4.88 -31.91 -1.15
C ALA A 425 5.87 -31.97 -2.31
N LEU A 426 6.82 -32.91 -2.26
CA LEU A 426 7.76 -33.17 -3.36
C LEU A 426 7.03 -33.59 -4.63
N ALA A 427 6.08 -34.54 -4.55
CA ALA A 427 5.29 -35.00 -5.68
C ALA A 427 4.44 -33.88 -6.32
N ILE A 428 3.94 -32.92 -5.50
CA ILE A 428 3.26 -31.74 -6.02
C ILE A 428 4.25 -30.85 -6.78
N ALA A 429 5.41 -30.55 -6.19
CA ALA A 429 6.39 -29.63 -6.74
C ALA A 429 7.01 -30.14 -8.07
N GLU A 430 7.16 -31.44 -8.25
CA GLU A 430 7.71 -32.07 -9.46
C GLU A 430 6.94 -31.69 -10.75
N ARG A 431 5.69 -31.24 -10.61
CA ARG A 431 4.84 -30.82 -11.73
C ARG A 431 5.08 -29.38 -12.19
N TYR A 432 5.95 -28.65 -11.52
CA TYR A 432 6.18 -27.24 -11.76
C TYR A 432 7.66 -26.94 -11.92
N THR A 433 7.96 -25.86 -12.61
CA THR A 433 9.28 -25.25 -12.56
C THR A 433 9.43 -24.57 -11.20
N ILE A 434 10.48 -24.92 -10.45
CA ILE A 434 10.88 -24.25 -9.20
C ILE A 434 12.30 -23.70 -9.35
N GLY A 435 12.63 -22.63 -8.65
CA GLY A 435 13.96 -22.03 -8.74
C GLY A 435 14.11 -20.81 -7.85
N PRO A 436 15.25 -20.13 -7.94
CA PRO A 436 15.46 -18.89 -7.23
C PRO A 436 14.49 -17.81 -7.67
N MET A 437 14.45 -16.70 -6.95
CA MET A 437 13.66 -15.54 -7.32
C MET A 437 13.98 -15.09 -8.76
N PHE A 438 12.98 -14.53 -9.43
CA PHE A 438 13.03 -14.16 -10.84
C PHE A 438 13.20 -15.33 -11.82
N THR A 439 12.93 -16.58 -11.42
CA THR A 439 12.75 -17.66 -12.39
C THR A 439 11.59 -17.31 -13.33
N PRO A 440 11.81 -17.25 -14.65
CA PRO A 440 10.77 -16.79 -15.59
C PRO A 440 9.52 -17.68 -15.58
N PRO A 441 8.35 -17.11 -15.88
CA PRO A 441 7.14 -17.87 -16.15
C PRO A 441 7.37 -18.90 -17.26
N SER A 442 6.83 -20.10 -17.10
CA SER A 442 7.00 -21.18 -18.08
C SER A 442 5.71 -21.50 -18.83
N VAL A 443 5.87 -21.97 -20.07
CA VAL A 443 4.74 -22.41 -20.88
C VAL A 443 4.16 -23.67 -20.26
N LYS A 444 2.85 -23.64 -20.02
CA LYS A 444 2.11 -24.75 -19.49
C LYS A 444 1.87 -25.80 -20.60
N GLY A 445 2.18 -27.07 -20.31
CA GLY A 445 1.83 -28.18 -21.17
C GLY A 445 0.39 -28.66 -21.00
N ASP A 446 -0.10 -29.41 -21.99
CA ASP A 446 -1.48 -29.88 -22.03
C ASP A 446 -1.71 -31.17 -21.24
N GLY A 447 -0.65 -31.97 -21.04
CA GLY A 447 -0.72 -33.25 -20.34
C GLY A 447 -0.68 -33.13 -18.82
N PRO A 448 -1.23 -34.14 -18.12
CA PRO A 448 -1.23 -34.14 -16.66
C PRO A 448 0.17 -34.25 -16.02
N ASN A 449 1.14 -34.76 -16.80
CA ASN A 449 2.55 -34.91 -16.37
C ASN A 449 3.45 -33.83 -16.95
N ASP A 450 2.90 -32.93 -17.77
CA ASP A 450 3.66 -31.81 -18.32
C ASP A 450 3.86 -30.72 -17.26
N ASN A 451 4.79 -29.83 -17.52
CA ASN A 451 5.01 -28.64 -16.67
C ASN A 451 3.71 -27.81 -16.57
N GLN A 452 3.31 -27.48 -15.37
CA GLN A 452 2.08 -26.75 -15.06
C GLN A 452 2.30 -25.24 -14.81
N GLY A 453 3.51 -24.75 -15.08
CA GLY A 453 3.93 -23.36 -14.84
C GLY A 453 5.10 -23.27 -13.85
N THR A 454 5.52 -22.06 -13.57
CA THR A 454 6.58 -21.76 -12.60
C THR A 454 5.98 -21.39 -11.25
N ILE A 455 6.45 -22.03 -10.16
CA ILE A 455 6.08 -21.58 -8.81
C ILE A 455 6.91 -20.36 -8.48
N GLN A 456 6.24 -19.22 -8.37
CA GLN A 456 6.79 -17.94 -7.98
C GLN A 456 6.67 -17.75 -6.48
N LEU A 457 7.76 -17.37 -5.80
CA LEU A 457 7.80 -17.06 -4.37
C LEU A 457 8.85 -15.97 -4.09
N PRO A 458 8.46 -14.79 -3.54
CA PRO A 458 7.07 -14.37 -3.30
C PRO A 458 6.23 -14.41 -4.57
N GLY A 459 4.93 -14.66 -4.43
CA GLY A 459 4.02 -14.71 -5.56
C GLY A 459 3.55 -13.32 -6.04
N SER A 460 2.68 -13.27 -7.02
CA SER A 460 2.16 -12.02 -7.59
C SER A 460 1.33 -11.16 -6.60
N GLN A 461 0.88 -11.74 -5.49
CA GLN A 461 0.29 -10.96 -4.40
C GLN A 461 1.33 -10.35 -3.47
N GLY A 462 2.57 -10.76 -3.62
CA GLY A 462 3.70 -10.23 -2.88
C GLY A 462 3.89 -10.79 -1.49
N GLY A 463 5.09 -10.58 -0.96
CA GLY A 463 5.41 -10.70 0.45
C GLY A 463 4.78 -9.55 1.24
N ALA A 464 4.78 -8.33 0.68
CA ALA A 464 4.03 -7.17 1.18
C ALA A 464 3.10 -6.64 0.08
N ASP A 465 2.05 -5.93 0.48
CA ASP A 465 1.02 -5.39 -0.42
C ASP A 465 0.59 -3.99 0.02
N ILE A 466 -0.50 -3.48 -0.53
CA ILE A 466 -0.99 -2.09 -0.41
C ILE A 466 -1.16 -1.59 1.03
N GLN A 467 -1.36 -2.47 2.01
CA GLN A 467 -1.44 -2.09 3.42
C GLN A 467 -0.15 -1.46 3.93
N GLY A 468 0.98 -1.78 3.29
CA GLY A 468 2.26 -1.17 3.58
C GLY A 468 2.85 -1.58 4.92
N ALA A 469 3.74 -0.76 5.43
CA ALA A 469 4.39 -0.89 6.73
C ALA A 469 4.08 0.33 7.61
N ALA A 470 4.51 0.31 8.87
CA ALA A 470 4.44 1.45 9.77
C ALA A 470 5.85 1.84 10.26
N PHE A 471 6.14 3.12 10.37
CA PHE A 471 7.42 3.63 10.82
C PHE A 471 7.28 4.33 12.18
N ASP A 472 8.18 4.01 13.09
CA ASP A 472 8.28 4.61 14.42
C ASP A 472 9.37 5.69 14.43
N PRO A 473 9.01 6.98 14.48
CA PRO A 473 9.99 8.06 14.51
C PRO A 473 10.77 8.14 15.82
N GLU A 474 10.28 7.53 16.91
CA GLU A 474 10.96 7.54 18.21
C GLU A 474 12.11 6.53 18.27
N THR A 475 11.98 5.39 17.59
CA THR A 475 12.97 4.30 17.62
C THR A 475 13.68 4.11 16.29
N SER A 476 13.21 4.74 15.21
CA SER A 476 13.63 4.49 13.83
C SER A 476 13.37 3.05 13.35
N TYR A 477 12.36 2.39 13.93
CA TYR A 477 11.98 1.02 13.53
C TYR A 477 10.88 1.03 12.48
N LEU A 478 11.03 0.18 11.48
CA LEU A 478 10.02 -0.09 10.45
C LEU A 478 9.38 -1.45 10.71
N TYR A 479 8.06 -1.47 10.86
CA TYR A 479 7.28 -2.71 11.10
C TYR A 479 6.59 -3.12 9.82
N VAL A 480 6.99 -4.27 9.28
CA VAL A 480 6.50 -4.79 7.99
C VAL A 480 5.67 -6.05 8.22
N PRO A 481 4.34 -5.98 8.18
CA PRO A 481 3.50 -7.14 8.01
C PRO A 481 3.72 -7.77 6.63
N SER A 482 3.91 -9.08 6.57
CA SER A 482 4.20 -9.78 5.32
C SER A 482 3.63 -11.19 5.30
N ILE A 483 3.48 -11.76 4.10
CA ILE A 483 2.90 -13.08 3.90
C ILE A 483 3.77 -13.95 2.99
N THR A 484 3.79 -15.26 3.23
CA THR A 484 4.32 -16.25 2.29
C THR A 484 3.18 -16.75 1.43
N SER A 485 3.09 -16.23 0.22
CA SER A 485 2.01 -16.51 -0.72
C SER A 485 2.58 -16.97 -2.06
N PRO A 486 2.81 -18.29 -2.25
CA PRO A 486 3.29 -18.83 -3.52
C PRO A 486 2.21 -18.75 -4.59
N PHE A 487 2.63 -18.56 -5.82
CA PHE A 487 1.74 -18.41 -6.97
C PHE A 487 2.25 -19.20 -8.17
N VAL A 488 1.35 -19.69 -9.04
CA VAL A 488 1.74 -20.33 -10.31
C VAL A 488 1.71 -19.31 -11.42
N ALA A 489 2.88 -18.92 -11.91
CA ALA A 489 3.05 -18.13 -13.11
C ALA A 489 3.10 -19.07 -14.32
N ASP A 490 1.93 -19.28 -14.96
CA ASP A 490 1.79 -20.10 -16.16
C ASP A 490 1.41 -19.22 -17.36
N ILE A 491 1.97 -19.53 -18.51
CA ILE A 491 1.66 -18.90 -19.79
C ILE A 491 1.24 -19.96 -20.81
N VAL A 492 0.38 -19.56 -21.72
CA VAL A 492 -0.13 -20.42 -22.81
C VAL A 492 0.01 -19.69 -24.14
N GLU A 493 0.05 -20.42 -25.24
CA GLU A 493 0.06 -19.84 -26.58
C GLU A 493 -1.18 -18.95 -26.80
N GLY A 494 -0.96 -17.78 -27.40
CA GLY A 494 -2.01 -16.86 -27.76
C GLY A 494 -2.91 -17.45 -28.88
N ASN A 495 -4.24 -17.35 -28.70
CA ASN A 495 -5.16 -17.68 -29.76
C ASN A 495 -5.22 -16.52 -30.79
N PRO A 496 -4.76 -16.71 -32.06
CA PRO A 496 -4.72 -15.64 -33.05
C PRO A 496 -6.08 -14.99 -33.36
N ASP A 497 -7.18 -15.67 -33.08
CA ASP A 497 -8.53 -15.12 -33.28
C ASP A 497 -8.92 -14.13 -32.16
N ARG A 498 -8.14 -14.07 -31.07
CA ARG A 498 -8.46 -13.28 -29.85
C ARG A 498 -7.35 -12.35 -29.38
N THR A 499 -6.12 -12.59 -29.80
CA THR A 499 -4.94 -11.85 -29.34
C THR A 499 -3.89 -11.74 -30.44
N ASN A 500 -3.14 -10.65 -30.44
CA ASN A 500 -1.92 -10.50 -31.24
C ASN A 500 -0.64 -10.74 -30.40
N LEU A 501 -0.77 -11.26 -29.18
CA LEU A 501 0.33 -11.72 -28.35
C LEU A 501 0.64 -13.19 -28.67
N ASN A 502 1.93 -13.53 -28.79
CA ASN A 502 2.36 -14.91 -29.00
C ASN A 502 2.03 -15.80 -27.80
N PHE A 503 2.16 -15.23 -26.61
CA PHE A 503 1.83 -15.89 -25.36
C PHE A 503 1.00 -14.95 -24.47
N VAL A 504 0.10 -15.55 -23.71
CA VAL A 504 -0.74 -14.85 -22.72
C VAL A 504 -0.66 -15.58 -21.39
N LYS A 505 -0.98 -14.90 -20.30
CA LYS A 505 -1.09 -15.55 -19.00
C LYS A 505 -2.12 -16.67 -19.05
N GLY A 506 -1.79 -17.79 -18.44
CA GLY A 506 -2.69 -18.93 -18.30
C GLY A 506 -3.72 -18.75 -17.19
N ASN A 507 -4.09 -19.82 -16.57
CA ASN A 507 -4.98 -19.80 -15.43
C ASN A 507 -4.17 -19.54 -14.16
N ARG A 508 -3.84 -18.30 -13.89
CA ARG A 508 -3.28 -17.91 -12.60
C ARG A 508 -3.99 -18.63 -11.47
N ARG A 509 -3.28 -19.36 -10.66
CA ARG A 509 -3.87 -20.03 -9.52
C ARG A 509 -2.92 -20.09 -8.35
N TRP A 510 -3.49 -20.09 -7.21
CA TRP A 510 -2.84 -20.44 -5.97
C TRP A 510 -2.41 -21.90 -6.03
N ILE A 511 -1.24 -22.19 -5.49
CA ILE A 511 -0.80 -23.56 -5.31
C ILE A 511 -1.01 -23.99 -3.87
N GLY A 512 -1.76 -25.07 -3.70
CA GLY A 512 -1.89 -25.73 -2.41
C GLY A 512 -0.88 -26.83 -2.23
N GLY A 513 -0.61 -27.15 -0.97
CA GLY A 513 0.22 -28.27 -0.58
C GLY A 513 -0.56 -29.55 -0.26
N PRO A 514 0.10 -30.51 0.40
CA PRO A 514 -0.47 -31.79 0.76
C PRO A 514 -1.73 -31.66 1.62
N ARG A 515 -2.77 -32.39 1.26
CA ARG A 515 -4.02 -32.49 2.02
C ARG A 515 -4.70 -31.15 2.30
N GLY A 516 -4.41 -30.11 1.47
CA GLY A 516 -4.93 -28.75 1.65
C GLY A 516 -4.09 -27.86 2.57
N LEU A 517 -2.97 -28.32 3.11
CA LEU A 517 -1.99 -27.47 3.79
C LEU A 517 -1.28 -26.54 2.79
N PRO A 518 -0.66 -25.44 3.22
CA PRO A 518 0.25 -24.69 2.38
C PRO A 518 1.42 -25.56 1.90
N LEU A 519 1.92 -25.30 0.68
CA LEU A 519 3.00 -26.10 0.10
C LEU A 519 4.37 -25.81 0.74
N PHE A 520 4.59 -24.59 1.20
CA PHE A 520 5.87 -24.16 1.78
C PHE A 520 5.82 -24.08 3.31
N LYS A 521 6.98 -24.07 3.92
CA LYS A 521 7.12 -23.97 5.39
C LYS A 521 6.57 -22.66 5.95
N PRO A 522 6.06 -22.64 7.20
CA PRO A 522 5.70 -21.42 7.89
C PRO A 522 6.96 -20.53 8.17
N PRO A 523 6.77 -19.27 8.61
CA PRO A 523 5.50 -18.61 8.90
C PRO A 523 4.76 -18.17 7.64
N TYR A 524 3.43 -18.33 7.61
CA TYR A 524 2.59 -17.94 6.48
C TYR A 524 2.18 -16.48 6.50
N GLY A 525 2.11 -15.89 7.69
CA GLY A 525 2.01 -14.47 7.94
C GLY A 525 2.96 -14.09 9.07
N ARG A 526 3.58 -12.92 8.98
CA ARG A 526 4.57 -12.46 9.96
C ARG A 526 4.60 -10.95 10.05
N ILE A 527 5.23 -10.46 11.11
CA ILE A 527 5.63 -9.07 11.25
C ILE A 527 7.14 -9.06 11.43
N THR A 528 7.82 -8.21 10.70
CA THR A 528 9.27 -7.98 10.80
C THR A 528 9.50 -6.56 11.29
N ALA A 529 10.23 -6.39 12.39
CA ALA A 529 10.76 -5.10 12.82
C ALA A 529 12.17 -4.93 12.29
N ILE A 530 12.43 -3.80 11.66
CA ILE A 530 13.71 -3.46 11.03
C ILE A 530 14.22 -2.16 11.66
N ASP A 531 15.43 -2.16 12.18
CA ASP A 531 16.11 -0.95 12.61
C ASP A 531 16.63 -0.21 11.37
N MET A 532 16.03 0.93 11.05
CA MET A 532 16.38 1.71 9.87
C MET A 532 17.65 2.56 10.03
N THR A 533 18.28 2.53 11.21
CA THR A 533 19.60 3.12 11.40
C THR A 533 20.75 2.19 11.00
N THR A 534 20.48 0.87 11.03
CA THR A 534 21.45 -0.19 10.70
C THR A 534 21.05 -1.02 9.50
N GLY A 535 19.77 -1.06 9.17
CA GLY A 535 19.18 -1.93 8.15
C GLY A 535 19.07 -3.39 8.57
N ASP A 536 19.20 -3.72 9.86
CA ASP A 536 19.14 -5.09 10.38
C ASP A 536 17.77 -5.41 11.00
N PHE A 537 17.39 -6.68 11.06
CA PHE A 537 16.18 -7.09 11.76
C PHE A 537 16.36 -6.98 13.27
N VAL A 538 15.38 -6.38 13.94
CA VAL A 538 15.26 -6.37 15.40
C VAL A 538 14.62 -7.67 15.87
N TRP A 539 13.49 -8.01 15.27
CA TRP A 539 12.75 -9.25 15.50
C TRP A 539 11.87 -9.59 14.31
N GLN A 540 11.46 -10.85 14.23
CA GLN A 540 10.46 -11.33 13.29
C GLN A 540 9.59 -12.39 13.98
N VAL A 541 8.27 -12.19 14.00
CA VAL A 541 7.32 -13.08 14.68
C VAL A 541 6.17 -13.49 13.75
N PRO A 542 5.60 -14.69 13.91
CA PRO A 542 4.39 -15.09 13.20
C PRO A 542 3.20 -14.22 13.59
N ASN A 543 2.42 -13.73 12.61
CA ASN A 543 1.15 -13.06 12.83
C ASN A 543 0.00 -14.04 12.60
N GLY A 544 -0.66 -14.48 13.66
CA GLY A 544 -1.77 -15.42 13.60
C GLY A 544 -1.39 -16.89 13.85
N PHE A 545 -2.43 -17.70 14.04
CA PHE A 545 -2.25 -19.12 14.33
C PHE A 545 -1.95 -19.95 13.07
N GLY A 546 -2.53 -19.56 11.91
CA GLY A 546 -2.45 -20.33 10.68
C GLY A 546 -3.15 -21.69 10.82
N PRO A 547 -2.81 -22.71 10.01
CA PRO A 547 -3.55 -23.97 9.94
C PRO A 547 -3.23 -24.95 11.09
N THR A 548 -2.96 -24.48 12.31
CA THR A 548 -2.59 -25.33 13.45
C THR A 548 -3.67 -26.36 13.81
N ASN A 549 -4.94 -26.07 13.53
CA ASN A 549 -6.09 -26.96 13.75
C ASN A 549 -6.29 -27.98 12.62
N HIS A 550 -5.47 -27.97 11.56
CA HIS A 550 -5.64 -28.89 10.44
C HIS A 550 -5.42 -30.34 10.89
N PRO A 551 -6.31 -31.30 10.50
CA PRO A 551 -6.26 -32.68 10.98
C PRO A 551 -4.91 -33.39 10.82
N ALA A 552 -4.13 -33.04 9.80
CA ALA A 552 -2.83 -33.66 9.54
C ALA A 552 -1.70 -33.18 10.46
N ILE A 553 -1.87 -32.04 11.17
CA ILE A 553 -0.80 -31.43 11.99
C ILE A 553 -1.23 -31.00 13.39
N ARG A 554 -2.52 -30.97 13.72
CA ARG A 554 -3.02 -30.48 15.01
C ARG A 554 -2.45 -31.19 16.24
N ASP A 555 -2.08 -32.46 16.08
CA ASP A 555 -1.54 -33.27 17.18
C ASP A 555 -0.01 -33.06 17.36
N LEU A 556 0.62 -32.24 16.50
CA LEU A 556 2.05 -31.94 16.57
C LEU A 556 2.39 -30.81 17.57
N ASN A 557 1.37 -30.15 18.15
CA ASN A 557 1.52 -29.04 19.10
C ASN A 557 2.45 -27.94 18.57
N LEU A 558 2.29 -27.57 17.31
CA LEU A 558 3.04 -26.49 16.67
C LEU A 558 2.60 -25.15 17.28
N GLY A 559 3.55 -24.23 17.46
CA GLY A 559 3.25 -22.85 17.84
C GLY A 559 2.49 -22.09 16.75
N ARG A 560 2.42 -20.79 16.86
CA ARG A 560 1.81 -19.93 15.81
C ARG A 560 2.56 -20.11 14.49
N LEU A 561 1.83 -20.44 13.43
CA LEU A 561 2.36 -20.65 12.08
C LEU A 561 2.18 -19.43 11.17
N GLY A 562 1.46 -18.41 11.66
CA GLY A 562 1.10 -17.22 10.89
C GLY A 562 -0.07 -17.44 9.94
N SER A 563 -0.89 -16.42 9.76
CA SER A 563 -2.05 -16.41 8.86
C SER A 563 -1.72 -15.60 7.59
N PRO A 564 -2.01 -16.12 6.38
CA PRO A 564 -1.61 -15.48 5.12
C PRO A 564 -2.51 -14.31 4.68
N GLY A 565 -3.20 -13.67 5.59
CA GLY A 565 -4.01 -12.48 5.30
C GLY A 565 -3.15 -11.23 5.06
N ARG A 566 -3.77 -10.18 4.54
CA ARG A 566 -3.13 -8.87 4.28
C ARG A 566 -3.45 -7.87 5.39
N PRO A 567 -2.72 -7.88 6.50
CA PRO A 567 -3.00 -6.99 7.62
C PRO A 567 -2.39 -5.61 7.40
N GLY A 568 -3.14 -4.57 7.79
CA GLY A 568 -2.62 -3.21 7.93
C GLY A 568 -2.12 -2.96 9.34
N PRO A 569 -0.93 -2.36 9.52
CA PRO A 569 -0.43 -1.97 10.81
C PRO A 569 -0.96 -0.60 11.25
N LEU A 570 -1.14 -0.42 12.56
CA LEU A 570 -1.28 0.87 13.23
C LEU A 570 -0.24 0.93 14.34
N LEU A 571 0.53 1.99 14.37
CA LEU A 571 1.55 2.21 15.37
C LEU A 571 1.17 3.37 16.29
N THR A 572 1.21 3.13 17.60
CA THR A 572 1.11 4.18 18.61
C THR A 572 2.46 4.36 19.31
N LYS A 573 2.53 5.30 20.25
CA LYS A 573 3.76 5.54 20.99
C LYS A 573 4.33 4.27 21.66
N SER A 574 3.47 3.42 22.21
CA SER A 574 3.90 2.24 22.97
C SER A 574 3.58 0.90 22.32
N LEU A 575 2.60 0.81 21.43
CA LEU A 575 2.08 -0.45 20.90
C LEU A 575 2.00 -0.47 19.37
N LEU A 576 2.15 -1.67 18.81
CA LEU A 576 1.87 -1.97 17.43
C LEU A 576 0.59 -2.80 17.35
N PHE A 577 -0.44 -2.29 16.67
CA PHE A 577 -1.70 -2.99 16.44
C PHE A 577 -1.74 -3.58 15.03
N VAL A 578 -2.00 -4.89 14.95
CA VAL A 578 -2.10 -5.61 13.66
C VAL A 578 -3.18 -6.68 13.76
N GLY A 579 -4.07 -6.74 12.77
CA GLY A 579 -5.00 -7.86 12.61
C GLY A 579 -4.37 -9.02 11.86
N GLU A 580 -5.13 -10.10 11.64
CA GLU A 580 -4.65 -11.18 10.76
C GLU A 580 -4.89 -10.87 9.28
N GLY A 581 -5.68 -9.84 8.99
CA GLY A 581 -6.12 -9.49 7.65
C GLY A 581 -7.19 -10.44 7.15
N SER A 582 -8.18 -9.93 6.47
CA SER A 582 -9.07 -10.78 5.68
C SER A 582 -8.51 -10.87 4.28
N ASP A 583 -8.66 -12.04 3.68
CA ASP A 583 -8.27 -12.20 2.31
C ASP A 583 -9.37 -11.73 1.35
N VAL A 584 -9.57 -10.43 1.28
CA VAL A 584 -10.41 -9.80 0.25
C VAL A 584 -9.74 -9.90 -1.13
N GLY A 585 -8.53 -10.41 -1.20
CA GLY A 585 -7.72 -10.49 -2.42
C GLY A 585 -7.58 -11.90 -2.99
N VAL A 586 -7.74 -12.95 -2.19
CA VAL A 586 -7.58 -14.32 -2.69
C VAL A 586 -8.89 -14.81 -3.30
N GLY A 587 -9.04 -14.66 -4.58
CA GLY A 587 -10.09 -15.32 -5.36
C GLY A 587 -11.50 -14.75 -5.23
N VAL A 588 -11.76 -13.70 -4.45
CA VAL A 588 -13.10 -13.13 -4.22
C VAL A 588 -13.23 -11.67 -4.65
N GLN A 589 -12.32 -11.18 -5.47
CA GLN A 589 -12.56 -9.90 -6.15
C GLN A 589 -13.77 -10.02 -7.08
N GLY A 590 -14.84 -9.31 -6.73
CA GLY A 590 -16.02 -9.21 -7.58
C GLY A 590 -17.09 -10.29 -7.39
N GLY A 591 -17.17 -10.96 -6.24
CA GLY A 591 -18.24 -11.95 -5.96
C GLY A 591 -18.07 -13.28 -6.70
N GLY A 592 -16.84 -13.57 -7.15
CA GLY A 592 -16.50 -14.85 -7.77
C GLY A 592 -16.57 -16.00 -6.75
N ARG A 593 -17.09 -17.15 -7.17
CA ARG A 593 -17.04 -18.38 -6.37
C ARG A 593 -15.58 -18.79 -6.18
N VAL A 594 -15.21 -19.12 -4.94
CA VAL A 594 -13.96 -19.82 -4.64
C VAL A 594 -13.87 -21.05 -5.58
N PRO A 595 -12.79 -21.22 -6.34
CA PRO A 595 -12.64 -22.42 -7.19
C PRO A 595 -12.77 -23.68 -6.35
N ALA A 596 -13.51 -24.69 -6.88
CA ALA A 596 -13.77 -25.93 -6.15
C ALA A 596 -12.49 -26.75 -5.88
N ASP A 597 -11.41 -26.44 -6.59
CA ASP A 597 -10.07 -27.05 -6.45
C ASP A 597 -9.10 -26.21 -5.62
N MET A 598 -9.57 -25.09 -5.05
CA MET A 598 -8.74 -24.28 -4.17
C MET A 598 -8.53 -25.01 -2.84
N PRO A 599 -7.28 -25.13 -2.35
CA PRO A 599 -7.01 -25.82 -1.10
C PRO A 599 -7.79 -25.21 0.06
N LEU A 600 -8.38 -26.04 0.90
CA LEU A 600 -9.15 -25.62 2.08
C LEU A 600 -8.35 -24.68 2.98
N SER A 601 -7.03 -24.86 3.09
CA SER A 601 -6.13 -24.00 3.86
C SER A 601 -6.08 -22.57 3.33
N ILE A 602 -6.28 -22.36 2.04
CA ILE A 602 -6.37 -21.03 1.41
C ILE A 602 -7.80 -20.51 1.52
N VAL A 603 -8.79 -21.38 1.42
CA VAL A 603 -10.21 -21.02 1.48
C VAL A 603 -10.67 -20.70 2.90
N THR A 604 -10.14 -21.40 3.90
CA THR A 604 -10.53 -21.22 5.31
C THR A 604 -9.73 -20.12 6.03
N ASN A 605 -8.63 -19.67 5.44
CA ASN A 605 -7.77 -18.61 6.01
C ASN A 605 -8.11 -17.24 5.42
N TYR A 606 -9.37 -16.83 5.52
CA TYR A 606 -9.76 -15.43 5.29
C TYR A 606 -9.26 -14.48 6.40
N GLY A 607 -8.11 -14.79 7.02
CA GLY A 607 -7.68 -14.19 8.25
C GLY A 607 -8.63 -14.62 9.38
N GLU A 608 -8.10 -15.21 10.41
CA GLU A 608 -8.91 -15.39 11.61
C GLU A 608 -9.27 -13.99 12.13
N PRO A 609 -10.40 -13.82 12.81
CA PRO A 609 -10.93 -12.50 13.18
C PRO A 609 -10.19 -11.87 14.37
N TRP A 610 -8.92 -12.19 14.55
CA TRP A 610 -8.11 -11.67 15.64
C TRP A 610 -7.47 -10.33 15.31
N PHE A 611 -7.59 -9.40 16.24
CA PHE A 611 -6.89 -8.12 16.27
C PHE A 611 -5.98 -8.08 17.50
N ARG A 612 -4.70 -7.72 17.33
CA ARG A 612 -3.67 -7.85 18.36
C ARG A 612 -2.91 -6.57 18.59
N ALA A 613 -2.48 -6.38 19.84
CA ALA A 613 -1.44 -5.44 20.21
C ALA A 613 -0.15 -6.20 20.48
N TYR A 614 0.93 -5.68 19.92
CA TYR A 614 2.29 -6.21 20.09
C TYR A 614 3.14 -5.18 20.83
N ASP A 615 4.02 -5.68 21.70
CA ASP A 615 5.13 -4.89 22.23
C ASP A 615 6.07 -4.53 21.06
N LYS A 616 6.36 -3.24 20.89
CA LYS A 616 7.17 -2.73 19.76
C LYS A 616 8.61 -3.25 19.80
N ALA A 617 9.17 -3.42 21.00
CA ALA A 617 10.57 -3.76 21.18
C ALA A 617 10.84 -5.26 21.00
N THR A 618 9.87 -6.13 21.34
CA THR A 618 10.07 -7.59 21.37
C THR A 618 9.26 -8.35 20.32
N GLY A 619 8.15 -7.79 19.85
CA GLY A 619 7.17 -8.48 19.00
C GLY A 619 6.26 -9.44 19.76
N ASP A 620 6.31 -9.43 21.09
CA ASP A 620 5.40 -10.23 21.91
C ASP A 620 3.97 -9.71 21.80
N VAL A 621 3.02 -10.64 21.74
CA VAL A 621 1.59 -10.29 21.82
C VAL A 621 1.26 -9.95 23.25
N VAL A 622 0.87 -8.71 23.51
CA VAL A 622 0.46 -8.23 24.84
C VAL A 622 -1.04 -8.22 25.02
N TRP A 623 -1.80 -8.26 23.93
CA TRP A 623 -3.26 -8.31 23.95
C TRP A 623 -3.81 -8.86 22.63
N GLU A 624 -4.95 -9.54 22.68
CA GLU A 624 -5.69 -9.98 21.50
C GLU A 624 -7.20 -9.97 21.74
N MET A 625 -7.96 -9.63 20.71
CA MET A 625 -9.42 -9.63 20.70
C MET A 625 -9.94 -10.31 19.44
N GLU A 626 -10.92 -11.19 19.60
CA GLU A 626 -11.69 -11.75 18.49
C GLU A 626 -12.76 -10.75 18.06
N LEU A 627 -12.69 -10.32 16.79
CA LEU A 627 -13.67 -9.45 16.16
C LEU A 627 -14.77 -10.26 15.46
N ALA A 628 -15.79 -9.59 14.92
CA ALA A 628 -16.84 -10.27 14.16
C ALA A 628 -16.37 -10.83 12.80
N ALA A 629 -15.31 -10.27 12.26
CA ALA A 629 -14.65 -10.72 11.01
C ALA A 629 -13.19 -10.21 10.98
N GLY A 630 -12.42 -10.71 10.04
CA GLY A 630 -11.03 -10.27 9.81
C GLY A 630 -10.94 -8.80 9.40
N THR A 631 -9.79 -8.18 9.65
CA THR A 631 -9.50 -6.80 9.26
C THR A 631 -9.35 -6.69 7.74
N THR A 632 -9.93 -5.65 7.12
CA THR A 632 -9.99 -5.50 5.66
C THR A 632 -9.23 -4.27 5.14
N GLY A 633 -8.80 -3.38 6.03
CA GLY A 633 -8.08 -2.16 5.73
C GLY A 633 -7.06 -1.82 6.83
N VAL A 634 -6.52 -0.62 6.77
CA VAL A 634 -5.55 -0.12 7.77
C VAL A 634 -6.32 0.47 8.95
N PRO A 635 -6.05 0.03 10.19
CA PRO A 635 -6.59 0.67 11.39
C PRO A 635 -6.05 2.09 11.56
N MET A 636 -6.76 2.93 12.29
CA MET A 636 -6.32 4.28 12.64
C MET A 636 -6.66 4.59 14.11
N THR A 637 -6.08 5.65 14.66
CA THR A 637 -6.35 6.10 16.03
C THR A 637 -6.46 7.62 16.10
N TYR A 638 -7.27 8.10 17.03
CA TYR A 638 -7.47 9.52 17.28
C TYR A 638 -7.86 9.80 18.73
N LEU A 639 -7.80 11.07 19.11
CA LEU A 639 -8.29 11.59 20.39
C LEU A 639 -9.60 12.35 20.15
N TYR A 640 -10.66 12.04 20.89
CA TYR A 640 -11.92 12.76 20.88
C TYR A 640 -12.47 12.91 22.29
N ASP A 641 -12.84 14.13 22.69
CA ASP A 641 -13.31 14.46 24.06
C ASP A 641 -12.36 13.91 25.16
N GLY A 642 -11.04 13.97 24.91
CA GLY A 642 -10.01 13.51 25.85
C GLY A 642 -9.87 11.99 25.94
N LYS A 643 -10.53 11.21 25.07
CA LYS A 643 -10.51 9.76 25.02
C LYS A 643 -9.89 9.29 23.71
N GLN A 644 -8.95 8.34 23.81
CA GLN A 644 -8.35 7.70 22.64
C GLN A 644 -9.27 6.60 22.09
N PHE A 645 -9.43 6.59 20.76
CA PHE A 645 -10.14 5.55 20.01
C PHE A 645 -9.21 4.90 19.00
N ILE A 646 -9.43 3.61 18.75
CA ILE A 646 -8.83 2.87 17.65
C ILE A 646 -9.96 2.40 16.75
N VAL A 647 -9.94 2.77 15.47
CA VAL A 647 -10.94 2.34 14.49
C VAL A 647 -10.36 1.28 13.58
N VAL A 648 -11.08 0.17 13.47
CA VAL A 648 -10.66 -1.01 12.72
C VAL A 648 -11.69 -1.31 11.63
N PRO A 649 -11.34 -1.29 10.35
CA PRO A 649 -12.22 -1.74 9.28
C PRO A 649 -12.22 -3.27 9.22
N ILE A 650 -13.40 -3.86 9.25
CA ILE A 650 -13.59 -5.31 9.16
C ILE A 650 -14.62 -5.70 8.10
N GLY A 651 -14.60 -6.95 7.69
CA GLY A 651 -15.58 -7.51 6.77
C GLY A 651 -15.20 -8.93 6.36
N GLY A 652 -16.14 -9.67 5.80
CA GLY A 652 -15.91 -11.06 5.38
C GLY A 652 -17.02 -11.59 4.51
N LEU A 653 -16.99 -12.90 4.20
CA LEU A 653 -17.99 -13.54 3.34
C LEU A 653 -19.42 -13.36 3.86
N ASP A 654 -19.62 -13.58 5.16
CA ASP A 654 -20.92 -13.56 5.81
C ASP A 654 -21.11 -12.36 6.76
N VAL A 655 -20.11 -11.46 6.82
CA VAL A 655 -20.14 -10.27 7.67
C VAL A 655 -20.04 -9.03 6.80
N PRO A 656 -21.07 -8.17 6.78
CA PRO A 656 -21.01 -6.91 6.06
C PRO A 656 -19.83 -6.05 6.50
N GLY A 657 -19.25 -5.31 5.56
CA GLY A 657 -18.19 -4.35 5.88
C GLY A 657 -18.67 -3.34 6.93
N GLN A 658 -17.83 -3.08 7.93
CA GLN A 658 -18.10 -2.13 9.00
C GLN A 658 -16.82 -1.57 9.60
N TRP A 659 -16.93 -0.46 10.31
CA TRP A 659 -15.92 0.03 11.23
C TRP A 659 -16.28 -0.34 12.67
N ILE A 660 -15.26 -0.75 13.41
CA ILE A 660 -15.37 -0.99 14.86
C ILE A 660 -14.45 0.00 15.55
N ALA A 661 -14.96 0.78 16.49
CA ALA A 661 -14.14 1.63 17.34
C ALA A 661 -13.93 0.97 18.70
N LEU A 662 -12.69 0.91 19.12
CA LEU A 662 -12.26 0.45 20.44
C LEU A 662 -11.83 1.64 21.29
N SER A 663 -12.13 1.61 22.57
CA SER A 663 -11.65 2.58 23.55
C SER A 663 -11.57 1.96 24.94
N LEU A 664 -10.87 2.62 25.85
CA LEU A 664 -10.98 2.34 27.28
C LEU A 664 -12.39 2.71 27.79
N PRO A 665 -12.84 2.12 28.88
CA PRO A 665 -14.16 2.39 29.51
C PRO A 665 -14.44 3.85 29.82
#